data_b94ab744da3dea6a632c3e39382715ee
#
_entry.id   b94ab744da3dea6a632c3e39382715ee
#
_cell.length_a   1.000
_cell.length_b   1.000
_cell.length_c   1.000
_cell.angle_alpha   90.00
_cell.angle_beta   90.00
_cell.angle_gamma   90.00
#
_symmetry.space_group_name_H-M   'P 1'
#
loop_
_entity.id
_entity.type
_entity.pdbx_description
1 polymer ?
#
loop_
_entity_poly.entity_id
_entity_poly.type
_entity_poly.pdbx_seq_one_letter_code
_entity_poly.pdbx_strand_id
1 'polypeptide(L)'
;MSRSEKENKVRIGIDLGGTAIKIGLLDQNYQIIGQTAISTNADRPYQQVIADMGQAAAALLKTNGYSAEDCLGIGIGSPGTIDSENGIVLYSNNIRWDHVPLAKELQRYLPLPVYINNDANCAALGETEKGAAAGCQNVIFLTLGTGVGGGIVINGAIFEGGHPGGAELGHMRLRSEGRTCTCGREDCFEAYASATALIADTKEMAKQHPESLLWNLCEQDLEKINAKTPFDAAEAGDCYGKILIERYIQYLADGITNLVNIFRPDLVVLGGGVCAQGEKLTEPLNQYLKKYCFGADVAYIPEVVTARNGNDAGMIGAAKLVEETPKEILFLDPVCTENIWGGTRLREEFHYANAQDHTGECWGISAHPNGDGTIKNGRYAGKTLSVLWERHPELFGNLKEDRFPLLVKIIDAKEDLSIQVHPDDSYAKAYENGSYGKTECWYVLDCKEPASLVIGHYAKTKEELHQMIKEKRWSDFIREIPIHKGDFIQIDPGTVHAIKGGCLILETQQNSDITYRLYDYDRLSNGKPRELHIQKSLDVIKVPAKRAEDSVLAAREVPKNQLYQLYQCDYYKIFKLDVEGEVWLEQNEPFLMLSVLEGEGMIENDSIKKGDHFIIPYRYGRFRIKGKVCLIVSTVGEREKGEQ
;
A
#
# COMPACT_ATOMS: atom_id res chain seq x y z
N MET A 1 -6.53 -38.75 -2.34
CA MET A 1 -5.26 -38.25 -2.91
C MET A 1 -5.09 -36.83 -2.44
N SER A 2 -4.20 -36.60 -1.51
CA SER A 2 -3.86 -35.30 -0.96
C SER A 2 -3.29 -34.43 -2.09
N ARG A 3 -3.94 -33.30 -2.36
CA ARG A 3 -3.32 -32.19 -3.10
C ARG A 3 -2.07 -31.80 -2.33
N SER A 4 -0.88 -32.14 -2.82
CA SER A 4 0.35 -31.55 -2.35
C SER A 4 0.22 -30.04 -2.55
N GLU A 5 0.37 -29.29 -1.48
CA GLU A 5 0.44 -27.83 -1.41
C GLU A 5 1.59 -27.35 -2.31
N LYS A 6 1.34 -27.23 -3.61
CA LYS A 6 2.14 -26.39 -4.48
C LYS A 6 1.56 -25.01 -4.38
N GLU A 7 2.36 -24.09 -3.89
CA GLU A 7 2.18 -22.64 -3.94
C GLU A 7 2.09 -22.17 -5.41
N ASN A 8 0.99 -22.47 -6.08
CA ASN A 8 0.73 -21.93 -7.42
C ASN A 8 0.05 -20.57 -7.28
N LYS A 9 0.78 -19.59 -6.73
CA LYS A 9 0.34 -18.20 -6.73
C LYS A 9 0.36 -17.65 -8.14
N VAL A 10 -0.74 -16.96 -8.51
CA VAL A 10 -0.90 -16.32 -9.82
C VAL A 10 -0.95 -14.79 -9.68
N ARG A 11 -0.78 -14.07 -10.78
CA ARG A 11 -0.92 -12.62 -10.89
C ARG A 11 -1.83 -12.28 -12.05
N ILE A 12 -2.56 -11.17 -11.94
CA ILE A 12 -3.32 -10.61 -13.05
C ILE A 12 -2.53 -9.43 -13.59
N GLY A 13 -2.26 -9.44 -14.89
CA GLY A 13 -1.73 -8.30 -15.63
C GLY A 13 -2.77 -7.74 -16.57
N ILE A 14 -2.99 -6.42 -16.54
CA ILE A 14 -3.97 -5.72 -17.37
C ILE A 14 -3.26 -4.66 -18.20
N ASP A 15 -3.47 -4.71 -19.53
CA ASP A 15 -3.06 -3.67 -20.45
C ASP A 15 -4.32 -2.89 -20.88
N LEU A 16 -4.50 -1.70 -20.28
CA LEU A 16 -5.64 -0.82 -20.51
C LEU A 16 -5.36 0.09 -21.71
N GLY A 17 -5.77 -0.33 -22.87
CA GLY A 17 -5.67 0.50 -24.07
C GLY A 17 -6.93 1.33 -24.34
N GLY A 18 -6.80 2.36 -25.22
CA GLY A 18 -7.94 3.21 -25.61
C GLY A 18 -9.07 2.48 -26.36
N THR A 19 -8.77 1.35 -27.01
CA THR A 19 -9.74 0.57 -27.81
C THR A 19 -10.10 -0.75 -27.15
N ALA A 20 -9.14 -1.44 -26.54
CA ALA A 20 -9.30 -2.75 -25.93
C ALA A 20 -8.53 -2.81 -24.61
N ILE A 21 -9.07 -3.57 -23.68
CA ILE A 21 -8.45 -3.95 -22.41
C ILE A 21 -8.06 -5.42 -22.53
N LYS A 22 -6.77 -5.71 -22.40
CA LYS A 22 -6.25 -7.08 -22.37
C LYS A 22 -5.97 -7.48 -20.94
N ILE A 23 -6.39 -8.67 -20.57
CA ILE A 23 -6.27 -9.21 -19.21
C ILE A 23 -5.61 -10.57 -19.30
N GLY A 24 -4.48 -10.73 -18.63
CA GLY A 24 -3.75 -11.98 -18.53
C GLY A 24 -3.71 -12.51 -17.11
N LEU A 25 -3.79 -13.82 -16.99
CA LEU A 25 -3.48 -14.57 -15.79
C LEU A 25 -2.09 -15.18 -15.96
N LEU A 26 -1.17 -14.86 -15.07
CA LEU A 26 0.24 -15.27 -15.17
C LEU A 26 0.65 -16.09 -13.95
N ASP A 27 1.47 -17.09 -14.19
CA ASP A 27 2.07 -17.91 -13.15
C ASP A 27 3.26 -17.18 -12.44
N GLN A 28 3.88 -17.86 -11.49
CA GLN A 28 5.04 -17.34 -10.74
C GLN A 28 6.25 -17.02 -11.64
N ASN A 29 6.33 -17.60 -12.83
CA ASN A 29 7.37 -17.36 -13.82
C ASN A 29 6.95 -16.35 -14.89
N TYR A 30 5.88 -15.60 -14.68
CA TYR A 30 5.29 -14.65 -15.63
C TYR A 30 4.92 -15.28 -16.98
N GLN A 31 4.57 -16.59 -17.00
CA GLN A 31 3.98 -17.23 -18.18
C GLN A 31 2.47 -17.00 -18.17
N ILE A 32 1.94 -16.59 -19.30
CA ILE A 32 0.50 -16.40 -19.49
C ILE A 32 -0.17 -17.78 -19.53
N ILE A 33 -0.96 -18.09 -18.51
CA ILE A 33 -1.72 -19.35 -18.38
C ILE A 33 -3.19 -19.18 -18.78
N GLY A 34 -3.66 -17.95 -18.92
CA GLY A 34 -4.97 -17.61 -19.42
C GLY A 34 -5.03 -16.14 -19.82
N GLN A 35 -5.83 -15.81 -20.82
CA GLN A 35 -6.01 -14.42 -21.23
C GLN A 35 -7.40 -14.16 -21.82
N THR A 36 -7.83 -12.91 -21.74
CA THR A 36 -9.06 -12.42 -22.36
C THR A 36 -8.88 -10.96 -22.81
N ALA A 37 -9.74 -10.50 -23.69
CA ALA A 37 -9.77 -9.10 -24.09
C ALA A 37 -11.22 -8.62 -24.19
N ILE A 38 -11.45 -7.39 -23.78
CA ILE A 38 -12.74 -6.71 -23.86
C ILE A 38 -12.57 -5.33 -24.51
N SER A 39 -13.64 -4.79 -25.09
CA SER A 39 -13.63 -3.44 -25.65
C SER A 39 -13.60 -2.38 -24.54
N THR A 40 -12.74 -1.39 -24.64
CA THR A 40 -12.65 -0.29 -23.65
C THR A 40 -13.92 0.57 -23.69
N ASN A 41 -14.40 0.92 -24.90
CA ASN A 41 -15.53 1.83 -25.06
C ASN A 41 -15.35 3.10 -24.20
N ALA A 42 -14.25 3.82 -24.44
CA ALA A 42 -13.73 4.91 -23.60
C ALA A 42 -14.66 6.13 -23.47
N ASP A 43 -15.74 6.22 -24.27
CA ASP A 43 -16.74 7.30 -24.20
C ASP A 43 -17.73 7.13 -23.03
N ARG A 44 -17.70 5.99 -22.33
CA ARG A 44 -18.55 5.69 -21.16
C ARG A 44 -17.95 6.25 -19.87
N PRO A 45 -18.75 6.42 -18.80
CA PRO A 45 -18.24 6.72 -17.47
C PRO A 45 -17.18 5.69 -17.02
N TYR A 46 -16.08 6.16 -16.42
CA TYR A 46 -14.97 5.31 -16.00
C TYR A 46 -15.41 4.16 -15.08
N GLN A 47 -16.43 4.39 -14.26
CA GLN A 47 -16.98 3.35 -13.34
C GLN A 47 -17.46 2.11 -14.11
N GLN A 48 -18.05 2.29 -15.28
CA GLN A 48 -18.52 1.17 -16.11
C GLN A 48 -17.35 0.43 -16.74
N VAL A 49 -16.33 1.15 -17.22
CA VAL A 49 -15.12 0.56 -17.79
C VAL A 49 -14.39 -0.29 -16.71
N ILE A 50 -14.25 0.26 -15.51
CA ILE A 50 -13.60 -0.45 -14.39
C ILE A 50 -14.45 -1.65 -13.93
N ALA A 51 -15.78 -1.53 -13.93
CA ALA A 51 -16.67 -2.65 -13.62
C ALA A 51 -16.48 -3.81 -14.59
N ASP A 52 -16.49 -3.54 -15.91
CA ASP A 52 -16.28 -4.57 -16.94
C ASP A 52 -14.90 -5.22 -16.80
N MET A 53 -13.86 -4.42 -16.53
CA MET A 53 -12.49 -4.90 -16.29
C MET A 53 -12.41 -5.81 -15.06
N GLY A 54 -13.01 -5.41 -13.94
CA GLY A 54 -13.04 -6.20 -12.71
C GLY A 54 -13.81 -7.50 -12.87
N GLN A 55 -14.96 -7.47 -13.55
CA GLN A 55 -15.76 -8.67 -13.84
C GLN A 55 -15.03 -9.63 -14.78
N ALA A 56 -14.36 -9.12 -15.82
CA ALA A 56 -13.59 -9.94 -16.75
C ALA A 56 -12.38 -10.58 -16.05
N ALA A 57 -11.69 -9.86 -15.19
CA ALA A 57 -10.57 -10.37 -14.39
C ALA A 57 -11.03 -11.47 -13.41
N ALA A 58 -12.16 -11.27 -12.71
CA ALA A 58 -12.75 -12.27 -11.83
C ALA A 58 -13.20 -13.53 -12.59
N ALA A 59 -13.80 -13.36 -13.76
CA ALA A 59 -14.19 -14.46 -14.62
C ALA A 59 -12.98 -15.26 -15.11
N LEU A 60 -11.87 -14.57 -15.48
CA LEU A 60 -10.63 -15.20 -15.94
C LEU A 60 -10.01 -16.06 -14.84
N LEU A 61 -9.93 -15.58 -13.59
CA LEU A 61 -9.49 -16.37 -12.43
C LEU A 61 -10.33 -17.65 -12.30
N LYS A 62 -11.65 -17.48 -12.21
CA LYS A 62 -12.58 -18.60 -12.00
C LYS A 62 -12.52 -19.64 -13.11
N THR A 63 -12.45 -19.21 -14.38
CA THR A 63 -12.41 -20.11 -15.54
C THR A 63 -11.13 -20.95 -15.56
N ASN A 64 -10.03 -20.42 -15.02
CA ASN A 64 -8.75 -21.13 -14.91
C ASN A 64 -8.61 -21.92 -13.60
N GLY A 65 -9.64 -21.97 -12.76
CA GLY A 65 -9.68 -22.78 -11.54
C GLY A 65 -8.98 -22.14 -10.33
N TYR A 66 -8.77 -20.83 -10.35
CA TYR A 66 -8.18 -20.06 -9.26
C TYR A 66 -9.24 -19.23 -8.52
N SER A 67 -8.98 -18.97 -7.24
CA SER A 67 -9.74 -18.05 -6.40
C SER A 67 -8.94 -16.75 -6.18
N ALA A 68 -9.55 -15.75 -5.54
CA ALA A 68 -8.83 -14.55 -5.13
C ALA A 68 -7.69 -14.86 -4.13
N GLU A 69 -7.84 -15.93 -3.34
CA GLU A 69 -6.81 -16.37 -2.38
C GLU A 69 -5.55 -16.91 -3.05
N ASP A 70 -5.68 -17.43 -4.27
CA ASP A 70 -4.57 -17.93 -5.08
C ASP A 70 -3.86 -16.80 -5.84
N CYS A 71 -4.45 -15.58 -5.88
CA CYS A 71 -3.93 -14.44 -6.64
C CYS A 71 -3.20 -13.45 -5.73
N LEU A 72 -1.97 -13.09 -6.08
CA LEU A 72 -1.14 -12.14 -5.34
C LEU A 72 -1.64 -10.69 -5.49
N GLY A 73 -2.21 -10.36 -6.65
CA GLY A 73 -2.68 -9.01 -6.94
C GLY A 73 -2.92 -8.78 -8.43
N ILE A 74 -3.25 -7.53 -8.74
CA ILE A 74 -3.55 -7.04 -10.09
C ILE A 74 -2.58 -5.91 -10.41
N GLY A 75 -1.86 -6.03 -11.51
CA GLY A 75 -1.09 -4.94 -12.09
C GLY A 75 -1.79 -4.37 -13.31
N ILE A 76 -1.73 -3.06 -13.53
CA ILE A 76 -2.39 -2.37 -14.65
C ILE A 76 -1.42 -1.42 -15.32
N GLY A 77 -1.21 -1.60 -16.63
CA GLY A 77 -0.63 -0.59 -17.50
C GLY A 77 -1.74 0.28 -18.08
N SER A 78 -1.69 1.58 -17.84
CA SER A 78 -2.71 2.55 -18.27
C SER A 78 -2.07 3.69 -19.10
N PRO A 79 -2.69 4.14 -20.18
CA PRO A 79 -2.20 5.30 -20.89
C PRO A 79 -2.39 6.57 -20.06
N GLY A 80 -1.45 7.50 -20.18
CA GLY A 80 -1.51 8.82 -19.54
C GLY A 80 -0.56 9.00 -18.37
N THR A 81 -0.78 10.05 -17.60
CA THR A 81 0.01 10.39 -16.41
C THR A 81 -0.56 9.66 -15.20
N ILE A 82 0.27 8.84 -14.58
CA ILE A 82 -0.12 7.94 -13.49
C ILE A 82 0.55 8.39 -12.18
N ASP A 83 -0.24 8.47 -11.13
CA ASP A 83 0.23 8.49 -9.75
C ASP A 83 0.22 7.03 -9.24
N SER A 84 1.33 6.34 -9.44
CA SER A 84 1.49 4.93 -9.12
C SER A 84 1.41 4.67 -7.61
N GLU A 85 1.89 5.63 -6.80
CA GLU A 85 1.87 5.53 -5.33
C GLU A 85 0.43 5.58 -4.78
N ASN A 86 -0.44 6.42 -5.35
CA ASN A 86 -1.81 6.57 -4.88
C ASN A 86 -2.83 5.74 -5.69
N GLY A 87 -2.39 5.06 -6.75
CA GLY A 87 -3.26 4.24 -7.59
C GLY A 87 -4.25 5.06 -8.43
N ILE A 88 -3.85 6.27 -8.88
CA ILE A 88 -4.71 7.24 -9.55
C ILE A 88 -4.20 7.49 -10.98
N VAL A 89 -5.10 7.45 -11.96
CA VAL A 89 -4.85 8.02 -13.28
C VAL A 89 -5.12 9.52 -13.20
N LEU A 90 -4.05 10.33 -13.15
CA LEU A 90 -4.18 11.79 -13.04
C LEU A 90 -4.79 12.41 -14.30
N TYR A 91 -4.32 11.95 -15.45
CA TYR A 91 -4.84 12.41 -16.75
C TYR A 91 -4.56 11.39 -17.85
N SER A 92 -5.55 11.13 -18.69
CA SER A 92 -5.37 10.33 -19.91
C SER A 92 -6.27 10.85 -21.04
N ASN A 93 -5.65 11.31 -22.12
CA ASN A 93 -6.38 11.74 -23.30
C ASN A 93 -7.01 10.55 -24.06
N ASN A 94 -6.33 9.41 -24.09
CA ASN A 94 -6.74 8.24 -24.86
C ASN A 94 -8.05 7.60 -24.36
N ILE A 95 -8.29 7.67 -23.04
CA ILE A 95 -9.48 7.12 -22.38
C ILE A 95 -10.33 8.21 -21.71
N ARG A 96 -9.97 9.49 -21.89
CA ARG A 96 -10.68 10.67 -21.38
C ARG A 96 -10.91 10.65 -19.87
N TRP A 97 -9.91 10.18 -19.13
CA TRP A 97 -9.94 10.13 -17.67
C TRP A 97 -9.20 11.32 -17.06
N ASP A 98 -9.74 11.81 -15.94
CA ASP A 98 -9.20 12.90 -15.15
C ASP A 98 -9.37 12.57 -13.66
N HIS A 99 -8.27 12.45 -12.93
CA HIS A 99 -8.19 12.10 -11.49
C HIS A 99 -9.03 10.86 -11.10
N VAL A 100 -8.91 9.77 -11.89
CA VAL A 100 -9.65 8.53 -11.65
C VAL A 100 -8.91 7.63 -10.65
N PRO A 101 -9.49 7.30 -9.48
CA PRO A 101 -8.88 6.44 -8.47
C PRO A 101 -9.01 4.96 -8.87
N LEU A 102 -8.28 4.58 -9.93
CA LEU A 102 -8.42 3.29 -10.62
C LEU A 102 -8.21 2.10 -9.67
N ALA A 103 -7.18 2.13 -8.85
CA ALA A 103 -6.87 1.02 -7.93
C ALA A 103 -8.02 0.81 -6.94
N LYS A 104 -8.48 1.87 -6.28
CA LYS A 104 -9.56 1.84 -5.28
C LYS A 104 -10.90 1.38 -5.89
N GLU A 105 -11.22 1.85 -7.09
CA GLU A 105 -12.46 1.45 -7.76
C GLU A 105 -12.43 -0.01 -8.18
N LEU A 106 -11.30 -0.52 -8.70
CA LEU A 106 -11.18 -1.91 -9.12
C LEU A 106 -11.25 -2.89 -7.93
N GLN A 107 -10.71 -2.52 -6.77
CA GLN A 107 -10.77 -3.32 -5.54
C GLN A 107 -12.20 -3.62 -5.06
N ARG A 108 -13.20 -2.85 -5.50
CA ARG A 108 -14.62 -3.13 -5.21
C ARG A 108 -15.13 -4.40 -5.89
N TYR A 109 -14.51 -4.81 -6.99
CA TYR A 109 -14.89 -6.00 -7.77
C TYR A 109 -14.01 -7.20 -7.46
N LEU A 110 -12.73 -6.95 -7.20
CA LEU A 110 -11.75 -7.95 -6.76
C LEU A 110 -10.95 -7.36 -5.59
N PRO A 111 -11.17 -7.84 -4.36
CA PRO A 111 -10.48 -7.33 -3.15
C PRO A 111 -9.03 -7.85 -3.09
N LEU A 112 -8.24 -7.45 -4.06
CA LEU A 112 -6.82 -7.78 -4.22
C LEU A 112 -5.98 -6.49 -4.22
N PRO A 113 -4.70 -6.54 -3.87
CA PRO A 113 -3.76 -5.45 -4.11
C PRO A 113 -3.76 -5.06 -5.58
N VAL A 114 -3.84 -3.75 -5.87
CA VAL A 114 -3.84 -3.22 -7.24
C VAL A 114 -2.69 -2.24 -7.39
N TYR A 115 -1.84 -2.49 -8.37
CA TYR A 115 -0.69 -1.66 -8.72
C TYR A 115 -0.89 -1.10 -10.12
N ILE A 116 -0.66 0.18 -10.32
CA ILE A 116 -0.84 0.81 -11.62
C ILE A 116 0.43 1.52 -12.06
N ASN A 117 0.68 1.52 -13.37
CA ASN A 117 1.76 2.30 -13.97
C ASN A 117 1.37 2.73 -15.39
N ASN A 118 2.21 3.54 -16.02
CA ASN A 118 2.05 3.89 -17.43
C ASN A 118 2.22 2.64 -18.33
N ASP A 119 1.48 2.57 -19.44
CA ASP A 119 1.48 1.44 -20.38
C ASP A 119 2.85 1.17 -21.02
N ALA A 120 3.59 2.22 -21.39
CA ALA A 120 4.95 2.08 -21.96
C ALA A 120 5.96 1.63 -20.88
N ASN A 121 5.82 2.10 -19.65
CA ASN A 121 6.61 1.61 -18.51
C ASN A 121 6.36 0.13 -18.24
N CYS A 122 5.10 -0.30 -18.28
CA CYS A 122 4.77 -1.72 -18.17
C CYS A 122 5.37 -2.53 -19.33
N ALA A 123 5.30 -2.04 -20.56
CA ALA A 123 5.91 -2.73 -21.69
C ALA A 123 7.43 -2.86 -21.56
N ALA A 124 8.11 -1.80 -21.06
CA ALA A 124 9.53 -1.85 -20.75
C ALA A 124 9.86 -2.94 -19.72
N LEU A 125 9.08 -3.00 -18.63
CA LEU A 125 9.25 -4.00 -17.58
C LEU A 125 8.97 -5.41 -18.09
N GLY A 126 7.97 -5.58 -18.97
CA GLY A 126 7.65 -6.87 -19.60
C GLY A 126 8.78 -7.39 -20.49
N GLU A 127 9.41 -6.50 -21.27
CA GLU A 127 10.57 -6.86 -22.10
C GLU A 127 11.82 -7.18 -21.27
N THR A 128 11.95 -6.55 -20.10
CA THR A 128 13.03 -6.85 -19.14
C THR A 128 12.80 -8.19 -18.43
N GLU A 129 11.55 -8.57 -18.17
CA GLU A 129 11.22 -9.81 -17.47
C GLU A 129 11.30 -11.04 -18.40
N LYS A 130 10.67 -10.98 -19.58
CA LYS A 130 10.47 -12.14 -20.47
C LYS A 130 10.78 -11.86 -21.95
N GLY A 131 11.26 -10.66 -22.28
CA GLY A 131 11.42 -10.25 -23.67
C GLY A 131 12.86 -10.12 -24.14
N ALA A 132 13.08 -9.12 -25.01
CA ALA A 132 14.36 -8.86 -25.63
C ALA A 132 15.43 -8.43 -24.63
N ALA A 133 15.06 -7.84 -23.52
CA ALA A 133 15.95 -7.34 -22.46
C ALA A 133 16.00 -8.26 -21.22
N ALA A 134 15.61 -9.53 -21.36
CA ALA A 134 15.64 -10.46 -20.22
C ALA A 134 17.06 -10.58 -19.62
N GLY A 135 17.17 -10.30 -18.31
CA GLY A 135 18.43 -10.28 -17.57
C GLY A 135 19.17 -8.94 -17.55
N CYS A 136 18.73 -7.93 -18.31
CA CYS A 136 19.24 -6.56 -18.23
C CYS A 136 18.68 -5.85 -16.99
N GLN A 137 19.47 -4.94 -16.41
CA GLN A 137 19.05 -4.14 -15.25
C GLN A 137 18.69 -2.71 -15.64
N ASN A 138 19.27 -2.19 -16.73
CA ASN A 138 19.07 -0.82 -17.18
C ASN A 138 18.64 -0.83 -18.64
N VAL A 139 17.37 -0.50 -18.91
CA VAL A 139 16.78 -0.64 -20.23
C VAL A 139 16.01 0.63 -20.59
N ILE A 140 16.18 1.09 -21.83
CA ILE A 140 15.30 2.08 -22.42
C ILE A 140 14.41 1.37 -23.43
N PHE A 141 13.10 1.52 -23.25
CA PHE A 141 12.08 1.04 -24.17
C PHE A 141 11.45 2.21 -24.90
N LEU A 142 11.33 2.10 -26.23
CA LEU A 142 10.63 3.08 -27.06
C LEU A 142 9.56 2.34 -27.87
N THR A 143 8.31 2.79 -27.80
CA THR A 143 7.25 2.27 -28.68
C THR A 143 7.00 3.23 -29.84
N LEU A 144 7.16 2.73 -31.08
CA LEU A 144 7.03 3.47 -32.34
C LEU A 144 5.67 3.13 -32.98
N GLY A 145 4.65 3.88 -32.58
CA GLY A 145 3.27 3.73 -33.02
C GLY A 145 2.69 5.05 -33.54
N THR A 146 1.42 5.33 -33.21
CA THR A 146 0.77 6.62 -33.50
C THR A 146 1.61 7.77 -32.93
N GLY A 147 2.19 7.60 -31.76
CA GLY A 147 3.16 8.48 -31.14
C GLY A 147 4.48 7.74 -30.85
N VAL A 148 5.31 8.35 -30.00
CA VAL A 148 6.49 7.75 -29.41
C VAL A 148 6.29 7.70 -27.90
N GLY A 149 5.98 6.51 -27.38
CA GLY A 149 5.98 6.26 -25.94
C GLY A 149 7.36 5.82 -25.48
N GLY A 150 7.64 5.96 -24.19
CA GLY A 150 8.91 5.52 -23.62
C GLY A 150 8.75 4.95 -22.22
N GLY A 151 9.60 3.99 -21.87
CA GLY A 151 9.76 3.48 -20.53
C GLY A 151 11.23 3.32 -20.18
N ILE A 152 11.57 3.62 -18.95
CA ILE A 152 12.94 3.53 -18.44
C ILE A 152 12.95 2.55 -17.27
N VAL A 153 13.83 1.56 -17.35
CA VAL A 153 14.12 0.63 -16.24
C VAL A 153 15.54 0.93 -15.76
N ILE A 154 15.72 1.14 -14.45
CA ILE A 154 17.03 1.35 -13.81
C ILE A 154 17.11 0.40 -12.62
N ASN A 155 18.19 -0.39 -12.56
CA ASN A 155 18.41 -1.41 -11.52
C ASN A 155 17.20 -2.39 -11.40
N GLY A 156 16.60 -2.74 -12.53
CA GLY A 156 15.46 -3.66 -12.59
C GLY A 156 14.10 -3.07 -12.19
N ALA A 157 14.05 -1.78 -11.85
CA ALA A 157 12.83 -1.07 -11.48
C ALA A 157 12.45 0.03 -12.47
N ILE A 158 11.16 0.31 -12.63
CA ILE A 158 10.68 1.42 -13.46
C ILE A 158 11.18 2.76 -12.87
N PHE A 159 11.70 3.62 -13.72
CA PHE A 159 12.08 4.98 -13.38
C PHE A 159 11.00 5.97 -13.82
N GLU A 160 10.30 6.54 -12.84
CA GLU A 160 9.19 7.49 -13.06
C GLU A 160 9.61 8.96 -12.84
N GLY A 161 10.88 9.21 -12.48
CA GLY A 161 11.34 10.53 -12.06
C GLY A 161 11.00 10.84 -10.61
N GLY A 162 11.09 12.11 -10.21
CA GLY A 162 10.80 12.56 -8.84
C GLY A 162 9.31 12.86 -8.58
N HIS A 163 8.51 12.91 -9.61
CA HIS A 163 7.07 13.22 -9.55
C HIS A 163 6.33 12.50 -10.69
N PRO A 164 5.00 12.25 -10.53
CA PRO A 164 4.19 11.66 -11.58
C PRO A 164 4.30 12.42 -12.93
N GLY A 165 4.37 11.67 -14.04
CA GLY A 165 4.50 12.23 -15.39
C GLY A 165 5.95 12.45 -15.84
N GLY A 166 6.92 11.85 -15.18
CA GLY A 166 8.30 11.75 -15.67
C GLY A 166 8.46 10.71 -16.78
N ALA A 167 9.68 10.63 -17.36
CA ALA A 167 10.05 9.67 -18.40
C ALA A 167 9.24 9.75 -19.72
N GLU A 168 8.64 10.91 -20.03
CA GLU A 168 7.92 11.17 -21.27
C GLU A 168 8.88 11.39 -22.45
N LEU A 169 9.54 10.30 -22.88
CA LEU A 169 10.66 10.34 -23.83
C LEU A 169 10.27 10.88 -25.20
N GLY A 170 9.05 10.60 -25.67
CA GLY A 170 8.54 11.10 -26.95
C GLY A 170 8.37 12.62 -27.01
N HIS A 171 8.28 13.28 -25.84
CA HIS A 171 8.07 14.72 -25.76
C HIS A 171 9.35 15.54 -25.48
N MET A 172 10.52 14.88 -25.44
CA MET A 172 11.79 15.62 -25.45
C MET A 172 11.95 16.38 -26.78
N ARG A 173 12.49 17.59 -26.75
CA ARG A 173 12.72 18.39 -27.92
C ARG A 173 13.89 17.82 -28.75
N LEU A 174 13.64 17.49 -30.02
CA LEU A 174 14.65 16.89 -30.90
C LEU A 174 15.29 17.90 -31.85
N ARG A 175 14.50 18.80 -32.44
CA ARG A 175 14.88 19.74 -33.47
C ARG A 175 14.42 21.17 -33.15
N SER A 176 14.58 22.09 -34.11
CA SER A 176 14.06 23.45 -34.05
C SER A 176 13.51 23.85 -35.44
N GLU A 177 12.69 22.95 -36.01
CA GLU A 177 12.13 23.08 -37.35
C GLU A 177 10.64 23.46 -37.33
N GLY A 178 10.02 23.55 -36.16
CA GLY A 178 8.65 23.99 -35.94
C GLY A 178 7.59 22.93 -36.22
N ARG A 179 7.91 21.63 -36.18
CA ARG A 179 6.91 20.57 -36.35
C ARG A 179 6.01 20.51 -35.12
N THR A 180 4.71 20.69 -35.33
CA THR A 180 3.70 20.58 -34.23
C THR A 180 3.56 19.15 -33.77
N CYS A 181 3.61 18.92 -32.45
CA CYS A 181 3.33 17.66 -31.79
C CYS A 181 1.86 17.60 -31.36
N THR A 182 1.33 16.38 -31.24
CA THR A 182 -0.03 16.11 -30.71
C THR A 182 -0.25 16.65 -29.30
N CYS A 183 0.82 16.83 -28.50
CA CYS A 183 0.77 17.44 -27.16
C CYS A 183 0.61 18.98 -27.17
N GLY A 184 0.51 19.61 -28.35
CA GLY A 184 0.37 21.07 -28.52
C GLY A 184 1.68 21.85 -28.47
N ARG A 185 2.83 21.18 -28.28
CA ARG A 185 4.18 21.78 -28.34
C ARG A 185 4.80 21.55 -29.72
N GLU A 186 5.92 22.21 -29.97
CA GLU A 186 6.69 22.05 -31.21
C GLU A 186 7.95 21.23 -30.95
N ASP A 187 8.39 20.52 -32.01
CA ASP A 187 9.70 19.87 -32.09
C ASP A 187 9.95 18.72 -31.13
N CYS A 188 8.89 18.10 -30.59
CA CYS A 188 9.00 16.86 -29.82
C CYS A 188 9.57 15.72 -30.67
N PHE A 189 10.29 14.81 -30.08
CA PHE A 189 10.83 13.60 -30.72
C PHE A 189 9.74 12.81 -31.47
N GLU A 190 8.56 12.70 -30.90
CA GLU A 190 7.37 12.09 -31.52
C GLU A 190 7.01 12.70 -32.88
N ALA A 191 7.11 14.01 -33.00
CA ALA A 191 6.75 14.71 -34.24
C ALA A 191 7.65 14.37 -35.44
N TYR A 192 8.79 13.71 -35.19
CA TYR A 192 9.77 13.29 -36.20
C TYR A 192 9.89 11.77 -36.32
N ALA A 193 9.76 11.02 -35.23
CA ALA A 193 10.12 9.62 -35.15
C ALA A 193 8.93 8.66 -34.96
N SER A 194 7.69 9.16 -34.87
CA SER A 194 6.51 8.29 -34.81
C SER A 194 6.18 7.67 -36.18
N ALA A 195 5.43 6.57 -36.18
CA ALA A 195 4.88 5.99 -37.40
C ALA A 195 3.99 7.03 -38.15
N THR A 196 3.22 7.84 -37.41
CA THR A 196 2.38 8.90 -37.96
C THR A 196 3.23 9.96 -38.69
N ALA A 197 4.37 10.35 -38.11
CA ALA A 197 5.29 11.29 -38.74
C ALA A 197 5.88 10.70 -40.03
N LEU A 198 6.31 9.43 -40.00
CA LEU A 198 6.82 8.75 -41.19
C LEU A 198 5.77 8.64 -42.29
N ILE A 199 4.51 8.32 -41.97
CA ILE A 199 3.39 8.30 -42.93
C ILE A 199 3.15 9.70 -43.53
N ALA A 200 3.15 10.72 -42.69
CA ALA A 200 2.94 12.10 -43.15
C ALA A 200 4.05 12.56 -44.11
N ASP A 201 5.33 12.31 -43.77
CA ASP A 201 6.48 12.61 -44.62
C ASP A 201 6.43 11.82 -45.93
N THR A 202 5.95 10.55 -45.88
CA THR A 202 5.78 9.71 -47.08
C THR A 202 4.69 10.25 -48.00
N LYS A 203 3.53 10.66 -47.42
CA LYS A 203 2.44 11.30 -48.18
C LYS A 203 2.90 12.59 -48.87
N GLU A 204 3.67 13.40 -48.16
CA GLU A 204 4.19 14.66 -48.72
C GLU A 204 5.20 14.41 -49.85
N MET A 205 6.14 13.45 -49.64
CA MET A 205 7.11 13.07 -50.67
C MET A 205 6.41 12.51 -51.93
N ALA A 206 5.40 11.67 -51.76
CA ALA A 206 4.65 11.13 -52.89
C ALA A 206 3.91 12.23 -53.69
N LYS A 207 3.35 13.24 -53.02
CA LYS A 207 2.72 14.39 -53.69
C LYS A 207 3.71 15.21 -54.51
N GLN A 208 4.92 15.42 -53.98
CA GLN A 208 5.97 16.20 -54.64
C GLN A 208 6.64 15.44 -55.79
N HIS A 209 6.63 14.10 -55.75
CA HIS A 209 7.30 13.22 -56.68
C HIS A 209 6.40 12.13 -57.26
N PRO A 210 5.50 12.48 -58.20
CA PRO A 210 4.58 11.53 -58.84
C PRO A 210 5.24 10.38 -59.56
N GLU A 211 6.52 10.54 -59.95
CA GLU A 211 7.34 9.53 -60.61
C GLU A 211 7.87 8.44 -59.64
N SER A 212 7.78 8.65 -58.33
CA SER A 212 8.22 7.72 -57.33
C SER A 212 7.37 6.44 -57.28
N LEU A 213 8.00 5.29 -56.93
CA LEU A 213 7.32 4.03 -56.65
C LEU A 213 6.32 4.13 -55.50
N LEU A 214 6.40 5.15 -54.67
CA LEU A 214 5.45 5.41 -53.57
C LEU A 214 4.00 5.45 -54.06
N TRP A 215 3.76 6.07 -55.25
CA TRP A 215 2.45 6.13 -55.89
C TRP A 215 1.93 4.75 -56.31
N ASN A 216 2.81 3.90 -56.84
CA ASN A 216 2.41 2.55 -57.25
C ASN A 216 2.09 1.69 -56.02
N LEU A 217 2.88 1.82 -54.95
CA LEU A 217 2.72 1.05 -53.71
C LEU A 217 1.46 1.44 -52.92
N CYS A 218 0.98 2.68 -53.07
CA CYS A 218 -0.27 3.11 -52.43
C CYS A 218 -1.48 3.03 -53.43
N GLU A 219 -1.33 2.38 -54.58
CA GLU A 219 -2.39 2.23 -55.59
C GLU A 219 -2.99 3.58 -55.99
N GLN A 220 -2.18 4.62 -56.07
CA GLN A 220 -2.57 6.00 -56.37
C GLN A 220 -3.55 6.64 -55.34
N ASP A 221 -3.65 6.07 -54.16
CA ASP A 221 -4.45 6.54 -53.03
C ASP A 221 -3.55 6.81 -51.82
N LEU A 222 -3.31 8.10 -51.54
CA LEU A 222 -2.44 8.50 -50.42
C LEU A 222 -2.94 8.01 -49.06
N GLU A 223 -4.22 7.71 -48.90
CA GLU A 223 -4.75 7.17 -47.64
C GLU A 223 -4.36 5.71 -47.38
N LYS A 224 -3.86 5.00 -48.41
CA LYS A 224 -3.29 3.65 -48.29
C LYS A 224 -1.84 3.63 -47.86
N ILE A 225 -1.17 4.82 -47.84
CA ILE A 225 0.19 4.91 -47.33
C ILE A 225 0.22 4.55 -45.82
N ASN A 226 1.10 3.65 -45.49
CA ASN A 226 1.37 3.19 -44.12
C ASN A 226 2.88 3.24 -43.82
N ALA A 227 3.29 2.95 -42.57
CA ALA A 227 4.68 3.05 -42.17
C ALA A 227 5.63 2.06 -42.90
N LYS A 228 5.10 1.01 -43.56
CA LYS A 228 5.88 0.07 -44.36
C LYS A 228 6.15 0.59 -45.75
N THR A 229 5.27 1.41 -46.33
CA THR A 229 5.35 1.90 -47.70
C THR A 229 6.73 2.49 -48.10
N PRO A 230 7.36 3.39 -47.32
CA PRO A 230 8.68 3.93 -47.67
C PRO A 230 9.79 2.90 -47.60
N PHE A 231 9.70 1.87 -46.71
CA PHE A 231 10.67 0.77 -46.69
C PHE A 231 10.57 -0.12 -47.93
N ASP A 232 9.34 -0.46 -48.35
CA ASP A 232 9.11 -1.23 -49.56
C ASP A 232 9.60 -0.48 -50.83
N ALA A 233 9.39 0.84 -50.90
CA ALA A 233 9.90 1.68 -51.98
C ALA A 233 11.45 1.70 -52.00
N ALA A 234 12.08 1.90 -50.84
CA ALA A 234 13.53 1.92 -50.71
C ALA A 234 14.16 0.59 -51.14
N GLU A 235 13.54 -0.54 -50.75
CA GLU A 235 13.96 -1.90 -51.10
C GLU A 235 13.84 -2.14 -52.62
N ALA A 236 12.77 -1.62 -53.23
CA ALA A 236 12.58 -1.67 -54.67
C ALA A 236 13.50 -0.74 -55.48
N GLY A 237 14.40 -0.01 -54.79
CA GLY A 237 15.40 0.85 -55.40
C GLY A 237 14.99 2.29 -55.58
N ASP A 238 13.79 2.70 -55.14
CA ASP A 238 13.30 4.07 -55.25
C ASP A 238 14.18 5.05 -54.46
N CYS A 239 14.61 6.14 -55.12
CA CYS A 239 15.49 7.10 -54.47
C CYS A 239 14.78 7.92 -53.40
N TYR A 240 13.50 8.23 -53.56
CA TYR A 240 12.71 8.99 -52.59
C TYR A 240 12.36 8.13 -51.35
N GLY A 241 12.09 6.83 -51.56
CA GLY A 241 11.98 5.89 -50.46
C GLY A 241 13.26 5.79 -49.63
N LYS A 242 14.43 5.76 -50.27
CA LYS A 242 15.73 5.77 -49.55
C LYS A 242 15.93 7.06 -48.75
N ILE A 243 15.66 8.22 -49.34
CA ILE A 243 15.76 9.53 -48.66
C ILE A 243 14.84 9.57 -47.42
N LEU A 244 13.61 9.07 -47.52
CA LEU A 244 12.66 9.03 -46.43
C LEU A 244 13.20 8.17 -45.28
N ILE A 245 13.69 6.96 -45.58
CA ILE A 245 14.19 6.04 -44.55
C ILE A 245 15.47 6.56 -43.91
N GLU A 246 16.43 7.08 -44.68
CA GLU A 246 17.65 7.68 -44.14
C GLU A 246 17.33 8.82 -43.16
N ARG A 247 16.40 9.70 -43.52
CA ARG A 247 15.94 10.80 -42.67
C ARG A 247 15.23 10.32 -41.42
N TYR A 248 14.34 9.33 -41.53
CA TYR A 248 13.64 8.72 -40.40
C TYR A 248 14.61 8.07 -39.42
N ILE A 249 15.56 7.27 -39.96
CA ILE A 249 16.62 6.63 -39.14
C ILE A 249 17.43 7.70 -38.42
N GLN A 250 17.79 8.80 -39.07
CA GLN A 250 18.54 9.90 -38.45
C GLN A 250 17.77 10.53 -37.29
N TYR A 251 16.48 10.84 -37.46
CA TYR A 251 15.67 11.40 -36.37
C TYR A 251 15.57 10.45 -35.18
N LEU A 252 15.34 9.17 -35.46
CA LEU A 252 15.25 8.15 -34.41
C LEU A 252 16.59 7.97 -33.70
N ALA A 253 17.69 7.91 -34.46
CA ALA A 253 19.05 7.77 -33.96
C ALA A 253 19.49 8.95 -33.09
N ASP A 254 19.16 10.20 -33.48
CA ASP A 254 19.48 11.39 -32.68
C ASP A 254 18.79 11.35 -31.31
N GLY A 255 17.50 10.97 -31.31
CA GLY A 255 16.75 10.81 -30.05
C GLY A 255 17.35 9.71 -29.17
N ILE A 256 17.64 8.54 -29.74
CA ILE A 256 18.25 7.43 -29.00
C ILE A 256 19.66 7.81 -28.50
N THR A 257 20.47 8.50 -29.30
CA THR A 257 21.81 8.96 -28.89
C THR A 257 21.73 9.86 -27.66
N ASN A 258 20.77 10.79 -27.60
CA ASN A 258 20.57 11.62 -26.43
C ASN A 258 20.26 10.78 -25.18
N LEU A 259 19.36 9.81 -25.30
CA LEU A 259 19.01 8.90 -24.21
C LEU A 259 20.19 8.02 -23.77
N VAL A 260 20.94 7.49 -24.73
CA VAL A 260 22.16 6.68 -24.44
C VAL A 260 23.23 7.53 -23.73
N ASN A 261 23.42 8.78 -24.13
CA ASN A 261 24.38 9.67 -23.48
C ASN A 261 23.95 10.06 -22.06
N ILE A 262 22.67 10.11 -21.75
CA ILE A 262 22.13 10.43 -20.42
C ILE A 262 22.14 9.22 -19.50
N PHE A 263 21.62 8.08 -19.97
CA PHE A 263 21.33 6.92 -19.12
C PHE A 263 22.33 5.78 -19.25
N ARG A 264 23.01 5.64 -20.37
CA ARG A 264 23.93 4.54 -20.71
C ARG A 264 23.35 3.17 -20.34
N PRO A 265 22.19 2.78 -20.91
CA PRO A 265 21.52 1.53 -20.55
C PRO A 265 22.31 0.29 -21.01
N ASP A 266 21.90 -0.89 -20.52
CA ASP A 266 22.42 -2.17 -21.02
C ASP A 266 21.90 -2.44 -22.43
N LEU A 267 20.66 -2.02 -22.74
CA LEU A 267 19.99 -2.26 -24.00
C LEU A 267 18.96 -1.17 -24.31
N VAL A 268 18.75 -0.89 -25.60
CA VAL A 268 17.62 -0.10 -26.10
C VAL A 268 16.66 -1.01 -26.86
N VAL A 269 15.41 -1.08 -26.44
CA VAL A 269 14.39 -1.94 -27.04
C VAL A 269 13.36 -1.10 -27.78
N LEU A 270 13.12 -1.43 -29.03
CA LEU A 270 12.11 -0.77 -29.87
C LEU A 270 10.87 -1.66 -30.00
N GLY A 271 9.70 -1.12 -29.64
CA GLY A 271 8.38 -1.73 -29.82
C GLY A 271 7.54 -0.96 -30.84
N GLY A 272 6.34 -1.46 -31.07
CA GLY A 272 5.38 -0.84 -32.00
C GLY A 272 5.49 -1.32 -33.44
N GLY A 273 4.55 -0.87 -34.29
CA GLY A 273 4.36 -1.42 -35.64
C GLY A 273 5.54 -1.24 -36.60
N VAL A 274 6.33 -0.16 -36.44
CA VAL A 274 7.52 0.09 -37.27
C VAL A 274 8.59 -0.97 -37.07
N CYS A 275 8.66 -1.59 -35.89
CA CYS A 275 9.64 -2.60 -35.53
C CYS A 275 9.52 -3.91 -36.34
N ALA A 276 8.42 -4.12 -37.05
CA ALA A 276 8.27 -5.20 -38.02
C ALA A 276 9.31 -5.15 -39.17
N GLN A 277 10.01 -4.01 -39.34
CA GLN A 277 11.12 -3.88 -40.29
C GLN A 277 12.41 -4.59 -39.84
N GLY A 278 12.50 -5.00 -38.60
CA GLY A 278 13.61 -5.79 -38.07
C GLY A 278 14.98 -5.13 -38.28
N GLU A 279 15.92 -5.86 -38.86
CA GLU A 279 17.30 -5.41 -39.08
C GLU A 279 17.41 -4.18 -39.98
N LYS A 280 16.45 -3.97 -40.92
CA LYS A 280 16.41 -2.74 -41.75
C LYS A 280 16.27 -1.46 -40.89
N LEU A 281 15.73 -1.60 -39.68
CA LEU A 281 15.62 -0.52 -38.72
C LEU A 281 16.80 -0.51 -37.73
N THR A 282 17.12 -1.66 -37.14
CA THR A 282 18.05 -1.73 -36.00
C THR A 282 19.52 -1.64 -36.43
N GLU A 283 19.92 -2.21 -37.59
CA GLU A 283 21.31 -2.18 -38.06
C GLU A 283 21.82 -0.75 -38.32
N PRO A 284 21.12 0.10 -39.10
CA PRO A 284 21.55 1.49 -39.28
C PRO A 284 21.61 2.30 -37.99
N LEU A 285 20.67 2.06 -37.06
CA LEU A 285 20.67 2.69 -35.73
C LEU A 285 21.90 2.29 -34.92
N ASN A 286 22.26 1.01 -34.89
CA ASN A 286 23.43 0.53 -34.21
C ASN A 286 24.74 1.09 -34.79
N GLN A 287 24.81 1.25 -36.13
CA GLN A 287 25.94 1.90 -36.79
C GLN A 287 26.04 3.37 -36.42
N TYR A 288 24.88 4.08 -36.34
CA TYR A 288 24.83 5.49 -35.97
C TYR A 288 25.29 5.70 -34.52
N LEU A 289 24.81 4.90 -33.56
CA LEU A 289 25.20 5.00 -32.16
C LEU A 289 26.71 4.80 -31.97
N LYS A 290 27.31 3.81 -32.64
CA LYS A 290 28.77 3.56 -32.62
C LYS A 290 29.58 4.75 -33.16
N LYS A 291 28.98 5.61 -33.96
CA LYS A 291 29.64 6.79 -34.54
C LYS A 291 29.45 8.05 -33.70
N TYR A 292 28.28 8.24 -33.11
CA TYR A 292 27.87 9.55 -32.56
C TYR A 292 27.66 9.56 -31.04
N CYS A 293 27.57 8.41 -30.35
CA CYS A 293 27.52 8.41 -28.89
C CYS A 293 28.86 8.86 -28.32
N PHE A 294 28.82 9.63 -27.26
CA PHE A 294 30.01 10.07 -26.54
C PHE A 294 30.84 8.86 -26.03
N GLY A 295 32.12 8.87 -26.30
CA GLY A 295 33.04 7.81 -25.86
C GLY A 295 32.87 6.47 -26.60
N ALA A 296 32.30 6.45 -27.80
CA ALA A 296 32.05 5.22 -28.56
C ALA A 296 33.29 4.35 -28.78
N ASP A 297 34.50 4.97 -28.84
CA ASP A 297 35.77 4.25 -29.04
C ASP A 297 36.31 3.57 -27.77
N VAL A 298 35.83 3.95 -26.58
CA VAL A 298 36.42 3.55 -25.29
C VAL A 298 35.40 3.03 -24.27
N ALA A 299 34.11 3.23 -24.50
CA ALA A 299 33.04 2.87 -23.58
C ALA A 299 32.01 1.94 -24.24
N TYR A 300 31.29 1.20 -23.41
CA TYR A 300 30.19 0.36 -23.86
C TYR A 300 29.07 1.22 -24.52
N ILE A 301 28.67 0.85 -25.72
CA ILE A 301 27.53 1.40 -26.42
C ILE A 301 26.45 0.33 -26.47
N PRO A 302 25.23 0.61 -25.95
CA PRO A 302 24.14 -0.36 -25.96
C PRO A 302 23.69 -0.69 -27.38
N GLU A 303 23.25 -1.92 -27.58
CA GLU A 303 22.58 -2.30 -28.83
C GLU A 303 21.13 -1.84 -28.83
N VAL A 304 20.64 -1.56 -30.04
CA VAL A 304 19.23 -1.33 -30.33
C VAL A 304 18.65 -2.62 -30.90
N VAL A 305 17.64 -3.15 -30.24
CA VAL A 305 16.96 -4.40 -30.65
C VAL A 305 15.46 -4.17 -30.76
N THR A 306 14.73 -5.08 -31.42
CA THR A 306 13.28 -5.07 -31.44
C THR A 306 12.70 -5.88 -30.28
N ALA A 307 11.55 -5.44 -29.75
CA ALA A 307 10.77 -6.11 -28.71
C ALA A 307 10.38 -7.54 -29.14
N ARG A 308 10.32 -8.45 -28.19
CA ARG A 308 9.96 -9.87 -28.42
C ARG A 308 8.55 -10.23 -27.95
N ASN A 309 8.06 -9.61 -26.87
CA ASN A 309 6.74 -9.94 -26.33
C ASN A 309 5.57 -9.34 -27.13
N GLY A 310 5.85 -8.46 -28.09
CA GLY A 310 4.84 -7.88 -28.95
C GLY A 310 3.70 -7.25 -28.15
N ASN A 311 2.48 -7.68 -28.43
CA ASN A 311 1.27 -7.16 -27.79
C ASN A 311 1.07 -7.63 -26.34
N ASP A 312 1.87 -8.55 -25.83
CA ASP A 312 1.75 -9.08 -24.48
C ASP A 312 2.72 -8.40 -23.48
N ALA A 313 3.64 -7.57 -24.00
CA ALA A 313 4.64 -6.88 -23.17
C ALA A 313 4.01 -6.04 -22.06
N GLY A 314 2.98 -5.24 -22.37
CA GLY A 314 2.27 -4.42 -21.38
C GLY A 314 1.62 -5.25 -20.28
N MET A 315 0.98 -6.36 -20.66
CA MET A 315 0.31 -7.26 -19.74
C MET A 315 1.30 -8.04 -18.85
N ILE A 316 2.42 -8.52 -19.39
CA ILE A 316 3.48 -9.19 -18.63
C ILE A 316 4.12 -8.20 -17.63
N GLY A 317 4.44 -6.99 -18.09
CA GLY A 317 5.03 -5.96 -17.23
C GLY A 317 4.05 -5.44 -16.18
N ALA A 318 2.78 -5.32 -16.51
CA ALA A 318 1.74 -5.01 -15.52
C ALA A 318 1.70 -6.09 -14.42
N ALA A 319 1.70 -7.37 -14.79
CA ALA A 319 1.76 -8.46 -13.80
C ALA A 319 3.04 -8.41 -12.94
N LYS A 320 4.16 -7.90 -13.49
CA LYS A 320 5.42 -7.72 -12.76
C LYS A 320 5.36 -6.61 -11.72
N LEU A 321 4.45 -5.63 -11.86
CA LEU A 321 4.19 -4.64 -10.81
C LEU A 321 3.67 -5.28 -9.52
N VAL A 322 3.05 -6.47 -9.64
CA VAL A 322 2.53 -7.21 -8.48
C VAL A 322 3.70 -7.83 -7.76
N GLU A 323 4.17 -7.15 -6.75
CA GLU A 323 5.18 -7.69 -5.86
C GLU A 323 4.54 -8.71 -4.90
N GLU A 324 5.28 -9.74 -4.53
CA GLU A 324 4.90 -10.51 -3.35
C GLU A 324 4.89 -9.56 -2.18
N THR A 325 3.78 -9.53 -1.41
CA THR A 325 3.77 -8.78 -0.15
C THR A 325 5.00 -9.23 0.64
N PRO A 326 5.97 -8.36 0.90
CA PRO A 326 7.16 -8.81 1.60
C PRO A 326 6.72 -9.36 2.95
N LYS A 327 7.30 -10.47 3.33
CA LYS A 327 7.21 -10.98 4.68
C LYS A 327 8.00 -10.06 5.61
N GLU A 328 7.48 -8.86 5.81
CA GLU A 328 8.12 -7.81 6.59
C GLU A 328 7.32 -7.54 7.85
N ILE A 329 7.98 -7.69 9.00
CA ILE A 329 7.40 -7.35 10.29
C ILE A 329 7.51 -5.84 10.45
N LEU A 330 6.39 -5.19 10.78
CA LEU A 330 6.31 -3.74 10.89
C LEU A 330 6.61 -3.32 12.32
N PHE A 331 7.82 -2.86 12.61
CA PHE A 331 8.18 -2.29 13.90
C PHE A 331 7.72 -0.83 13.98
N LEU A 332 7.17 -0.43 15.11
CA LEU A 332 6.66 0.93 15.31
C LEU A 332 7.52 1.73 16.29
N ASP A 333 7.67 3.03 16.02
CA ASP A 333 8.10 4.00 17.00
C ASP A 333 6.88 4.46 17.81
N PRO A 334 6.90 4.27 19.15
CA PRO A 334 5.79 4.64 19.99
C PRO A 334 5.68 6.17 20.13
N VAL A 335 4.45 6.66 20.34
CA VAL A 335 4.17 8.06 20.62
C VAL A 335 3.94 8.24 22.11
N CYS A 336 4.80 9.02 22.77
CA CYS A 336 4.70 9.29 24.20
C CYS A 336 3.98 10.61 24.48
N THR A 337 3.13 10.62 25.53
CA THR A 337 2.40 11.82 25.98
C THR A 337 2.64 12.10 27.45
N GLU A 338 2.85 13.39 27.76
CA GLU A 338 2.97 13.86 29.14
C GLU A 338 1.59 14.01 29.79
N ASN A 339 1.48 13.55 31.03
CA ASN A 339 0.25 13.58 31.81
C ASN A 339 0.55 14.02 33.23
N ILE A 340 -0.38 14.75 33.88
CA ILE A 340 -0.19 15.25 35.24
C ILE A 340 0.00 14.14 36.29
N TRP A 341 -0.39 12.93 35.97
CA TRP A 341 -0.28 11.73 36.80
C TRP A 341 0.86 10.80 36.35
N GLY A 342 1.57 11.17 35.28
CA GLY A 342 2.60 10.33 34.65
C GLY A 342 3.86 10.17 35.49
N GLY A 343 4.56 9.08 35.26
CA GLY A 343 5.80 8.68 35.93
C GLY A 343 7.04 8.78 35.05
N THR A 344 8.09 8.07 35.44
CA THR A 344 9.38 8.02 34.76
C THR A 344 9.70 6.64 34.18
N ARG A 345 8.88 5.61 34.46
CA ARG A 345 9.16 4.22 34.12
C ARG A 345 9.23 3.98 32.62
N LEU A 346 8.44 4.72 31.81
CA LEU A 346 8.48 4.63 30.35
C LEU A 346 9.84 5.04 29.77
N ARG A 347 10.53 6.00 30.42
CA ARG A 347 11.90 6.37 30.09
C ARG A 347 12.93 5.41 30.68
N GLU A 348 12.79 5.08 31.96
CA GLU A 348 13.81 4.35 32.73
C GLU A 348 13.83 2.85 32.47
N GLU A 349 12.65 2.23 32.30
CA GLU A 349 12.53 0.78 32.11
C GLU A 349 12.31 0.36 30.65
N PHE A 350 11.63 1.22 29.84
CA PHE A 350 11.33 0.92 28.44
C PHE A 350 12.28 1.63 27.47
N HIS A 351 13.04 2.63 27.98
CA HIS A 351 14.02 3.39 27.23
C HIS A 351 13.46 4.06 25.96
N TYR A 352 12.20 4.53 26.02
CA TYR A 352 11.61 5.27 24.92
C TYR A 352 12.28 6.65 24.78
N ALA A 353 12.86 6.91 23.61
CA ALA A 353 13.68 8.11 23.39
C ALA A 353 12.92 9.43 23.54
N ASN A 354 11.61 9.41 23.32
CA ASN A 354 10.71 10.57 23.42
C ASN A 354 9.94 10.64 24.75
N ALA A 355 10.21 9.73 25.72
CA ALA A 355 9.64 9.78 27.06
C ALA A 355 10.38 10.80 27.97
N GLN A 356 9.62 11.62 28.68
CA GLN A 356 10.09 12.64 29.63
C GLN A 356 9.72 12.27 31.07
N ASP A 357 9.99 13.17 32.06
CA ASP A 357 9.72 12.97 33.49
C ASP A 357 8.22 13.03 33.70
N HIS A 358 7.31 13.03 33.28
CA HIS A 358 5.85 12.98 33.47
C HIS A 358 5.15 12.30 32.29
N THR A 359 5.86 11.37 31.62
CA THR A 359 5.23 10.59 30.55
C THR A 359 4.30 9.55 31.16
N GLY A 360 3.01 9.77 31.03
CA GLY A 360 1.99 8.87 31.55
C GLY A 360 1.56 7.79 30.56
N GLU A 361 1.59 8.07 29.28
CA GLU A 361 1.20 7.14 28.23
C GLU A 361 2.24 7.02 27.14
N CYS A 362 2.42 5.80 26.66
CA CYS A 362 3.15 5.47 25.45
C CYS A 362 2.23 4.67 24.52
N TRP A 363 1.85 5.25 23.40
CA TRP A 363 1.02 4.62 22.39
C TRP A 363 1.92 3.78 21.48
N GLY A 364 2.03 2.51 21.81
CA GLY A 364 2.95 1.57 21.15
C GLY A 364 2.51 1.17 19.75
N ILE A 365 1.20 0.93 19.56
CA ILE A 365 0.61 0.67 18.25
C ILE A 365 -0.63 1.54 18.10
N SER A 366 -0.56 2.54 17.25
CA SER A 366 -1.61 3.55 17.09
C SER A 366 -1.64 4.10 15.67
N ALA A 367 -2.85 4.23 15.11
CA ALA A 367 -3.16 5.02 13.92
C ALA A 367 -4.15 6.16 14.25
N HIS A 368 -4.17 6.61 15.51
CA HIS A 368 -5.06 7.67 15.95
C HIS A 368 -4.47 9.05 15.58
N PRO A 369 -5.28 10.03 15.11
CA PRO A 369 -4.76 11.34 14.70
C PRO A 369 -3.97 12.08 15.79
N ASN A 370 -4.26 11.83 17.07
CA ASN A 370 -3.56 12.45 18.20
C ASN A 370 -2.25 11.74 18.58
N GLY A 371 -1.90 10.64 17.90
CA GLY A 371 -0.67 9.90 18.17
C GLY A 371 -0.49 8.75 17.18
N ASP A 372 -0.22 9.08 15.92
CA ASP A 372 -0.04 8.10 14.84
C ASP A 372 1.38 7.54 14.85
N GLY A 373 1.52 6.24 15.06
CA GLY A 373 2.80 5.54 15.15
C GLY A 373 3.50 5.45 13.80
N THR A 374 4.84 5.63 13.80
CA THR A 374 5.65 5.58 12.59
C THR A 374 6.35 4.23 12.47
N ILE A 375 6.39 3.68 11.25
CA ILE A 375 7.11 2.44 10.95
C ILE A 375 8.62 2.71 10.94
N LYS A 376 9.39 1.89 11.67
CA LYS A 376 10.85 2.04 11.85
C LYS A 376 11.68 1.43 10.73
N ASN A 377 11.19 0.38 10.10
CA ASN A 377 12.00 -0.51 9.27
C ASN A 377 11.41 -0.74 7.89
N GLY A 378 12.25 -1.31 7.01
CA GLY A 378 11.89 -1.81 5.71
C GLY A 378 11.39 -0.77 4.72
N ARG A 379 10.60 -1.21 3.74
CA ARG A 379 10.06 -0.36 2.67
C ARG A 379 9.07 0.69 3.17
N TYR A 380 8.48 0.47 4.33
CA TYR A 380 7.49 1.37 4.92
C TYR A 380 8.09 2.31 5.96
N ALA A 381 9.42 2.29 6.16
CA ALA A 381 10.10 3.16 7.12
C ALA A 381 9.75 4.63 6.90
N GLY A 382 9.38 5.33 7.99
CA GLY A 382 8.98 6.73 7.97
C GLY A 382 7.51 6.98 7.60
N LYS A 383 6.75 5.98 7.15
CA LYS A 383 5.29 6.09 6.95
C LYS A 383 4.57 5.84 8.27
N THR A 384 3.43 6.50 8.47
CA THR A 384 2.59 6.28 9.65
C THR A 384 1.66 5.09 9.47
N LEU A 385 1.18 4.51 10.57
CA LEU A 385 0.28 3.36 10.54
C LEU A 385 -1.05 3.69 9.86
N SER A 386 -1.57 4.91 10.03
CA SER A 386 -2.80 5.36 9.34
C SER A 386 -2.63 5.36 7.82
N VAL A 387 -1.47 5.82 7.32
CA VAL A 387 -1.13 5.80 5.89
C VAL A 387 -1.05 4.37 5.36
N LEU A 388 -0.48 3.44 6.13
CA LEU A 388 -0.45 2.03 5.73
C LEU A 388 -1.86 1.44 5.71
N TRP A 389 -2.69 1.74 6.70
CA TRP A 389 -4.09 1.28 6.73
C TRP A 389 -4.88 1.73 5.51
N GLU A 390 -4.73 2.97 5.10
CA GLU A 390 -5.44 3.54 3.95
C GLU A 390 -4.91 3.04 2.60
N ARG A 391 -3.58 2.92 2.45
CA ARG A 391 -2.92 2.65 1.17
C ARG A 391 -2.52 1.20 0.96
N HIS A 392 -2.38 0.43 2.04
CA HIS A 392 -1.93 -0.97 2.03
C HIS A 392 -2.87 -1.88 2.82
N PRO A 393 -4.20 -1.89 2.51
CA PRO A 393 -5.18 -2.70 3.24
C PRO A 393 -4.88 -4.20 3.17
N GLU A 394 -4.09 -4.64 2.17
CA GLU A 394 -3.61 -6.01 2.03
C GLU A 394 -2.74 -6.46 3.21
N LEU A 395 -2.07 -5.55 3.89
CA LEU A 395 -1.29 -5.85 5.10
C LEU A 395 -2.17 -6.22 6.29
N PHE A 396 -3.44 -5.83 6.26
CA PHE A 396 -4.41 -5.95 7.33
C PHE A 396 -5.63 -6.80 6.97
N GLY A 397 -5.48 -7.70 5.98
CA GLY A 397 -6.55 -8.62 5.58
C GLY A 397 -7.72 -7.97 4.83
N ASN A 398 -7.54 -6.77 4.28
CA ASN A 398 -8.57 -6.00 3.58
C ASN A 398 -9.84 -5.77 4.42
N LEU A 399 -9.68 -5.52 5.71
CA LEU A 399 -10.78 -5.19 6.61
C LEU A 399 -11.53 -3.95 6.11
N LYS A 400 -12.86 -3.94 6.29
CA LYS A 400 -13.73 -2.86 5.81
C LYS A 400 -14.01 -1.78 6.87
N GLU A 401 -13.12 -1.60 7.81
CA GLU A 401 -13.23 -0.53 8.81
C GLU A 401 -12.75 0.80 8.23
N ASP A 402 -13.40 1.91 8.59
CA ASP A 402 -13.04 3.25 8.10
C ASP A 402 -11.66 3.72 8.57
N ARG A 403 -11.17 3.16 9.66
CA ARG A 403 -9.89 3.48 10.30
C ARG A 403 -9.31 2.26 10.97
N PHE A 404 -8.00 2.28 11.29
CA PHE A 404 -7.35 1.21 12.04
C PHE A 404 -8.11 0.97 13.35
N PRO A 405 -8.53 -0.27 13.65
CA PRO A 405 -9.57 -0.52 14.64
C PRO A 405 -9.12 -0.45 16.09
N LEU A 406 -7.83 -0.67 16.36
CA LEU A 406 -7.31 -0.88 17.72
C LEU A 406 -6.22 0.13 18.08
N LEU A 407 -5.97 0.27 19.36
CA LEU A 407 -4.91 1.09 19.94
C LEU A 407 -4.29 0.33 21.13
N VAL A 408 -2.98 0.25 21.17
CA VAL A 408 -2.22 -0.39 22.27
C VAL A 408 -1.34 0.65 22.95
N LYS A 409 -1.46 0.74 24.28
CA LYS A 409 -0.70 1.70 25.10
C LYS A 409 0.00 1.00 26.26
N ILE A 410 1.10 1.61 26.72
CA ILE A 410 1.64 1.37 28.06
C ILE A 410 1.37 2.60 28.91
N ILE A 411 0.77 2.41 30.07
CA ILE A 411 0.38 3.47 31.02
C ILE A 411 1.23 3.35 32.27
N ASP A 412 1.98 4.40 32.59
CA ASP A 412 2.74 4.55 33.85
C ASP A 412 2.02 5.53 34.77
N ALA A 413 1.20 5.00 35.64
CA ALA A 413 0.45 5.79 36.62
C ALA A 413 1.29 6.00 37.89
N LYS A 414 1.99 7.14 38.00
CA LYS A 414 2.62 7.57 39.24
C LYS A 414 1.60 8.03 40.28
N GLU A 415 0.54 8.68 39.82
CA GLU A 415 -0.61 9.11 40.62
C GLU A 415 -1.91 8.55 40.04
N ASP A 416 -3.00 8.65 40.79
CA ASP A 416 -4.31 8.17 40.37
C ASP A 416 -4.77 8.89 39.09
N LEU A 417 -5.24 8.14 38.10
CA LEU A 417 -5.96 8.70 36.95
C LEU A 417 -7.34 9.20 37.38
N SER A 418 -7.95 10.07 36.59
CA SER A 418 -9.34 10.53 36.85
C SER A 418 -10.30 9.35 36.86
N ILE A 419 -11.33 9.43 37.71
CA ILE A 419 -12.48 8.53 37.64
C ILE A 419 -13.25 8.89 36.37
N GLN A 420 -13.45 7.91 35.50
CA GLN A 420 -13.93 8.11 34.14
C GLN A 420 -14.85 6.98 33.68
N VAL A 421 -15.51 7.21 32.56
CA VAL A 421 -16.34 6.24 31.86
C VAL A 421 -16.24 6.48 30.36
N HIS A 422 -16.42 5.43 29.55
CA HIS A 422 -16.38 5.51 28.10
C HIS A 422 -17.72 5.13 27.48
N PRO A 423 -18.10 5.77 26.35
CA PRO A 423 -19.30 5.43 25.60
C PRO A 423 -19.13 4.14 24.79
N ASP A 424 -20.24 3.53 24.38
CA ASP A 424 -20.29 2.53 23.33
C ASP A 424 -20.26 3.18 21.92
N ASP A 425 -20.16 2.34 20.86
CA ASP A 425 -20.11 2.80 19.47
C ASP A 425 -21.35 3.62 19.07
N SER A 426 -22.53 3.26 19.58
CA SER A 426 -23.80 3.91 19.23
C SER A 426 -23.82 5.35 19.76
N TYR A 427 -23.43 5.53 21.01
CA TYR A 427 -23.36 6.85 21.64
C TYR A 427 -22.24 7.69 21.03
N ALA A 428 -21.05 7.12 20.86
CA ALA A 428 -19.91 7.82 20.26
C ALA A 428 -20.21 8.28 18.83
N LYS A 429 -20.81 7.43 18.01
CA LYS A 429 -21.21 7.77 16.64
C LYS A 429 -22.22 8.93 16.61
N ALA A 430 -23.14 8.98 17.55
CA ALA A 430 -24.19 10.01 17.59
C ALA A 430 -23.69 11.36 18.15
N TYR A 431 -22.80 11.33 19.17
CA TYR A 431 -22.44 12.53 19.95
C TYR A 431 -20.97 12.94 19.88
N GLU A 432 -20.11 12.12 19.24
CA GLU A 432 -18.66 12.37 19.12
C GLU A 432 -18.20 12.29 17.66
N ASN A 433 -18.92 12.95 16.77
CA ASN A 433 -18.56 13.13 15.34
C ASN A 433 -18.25 11.83 14.59
N GLY A 434 -18.98 10.74 14.88
CA GLY A 434 -18.77 9.45 14.22
C GLY A 434 -17.55 8.66 14.74
N SER A 435 -17.05 8.99 15.92
CA SER A 435 -15.96 8.25 16.56
C SER A 435 -16.40 6.84 16.97
N TYR A 436 -15.41 5.96 17.21
CA TYR A 436 -15.66 4.68 17.87
C TYR A 436 -15.96 4.88 19.35
N GLY A 437 -16.72 3.96 19.93
CA GLY A 437 -16.79 3.78 21.36
C GLY A 437 -15.42 3.37 21.93
N LYS A 438 -15.35 3.14 23.23
CA LYS A 438 -14.11 2.72 23.86
C LYS A 438 -14.34 1.53 24.77
N THR A 439 -14.25 0.34 24.18
CA THR A 439 -14.07 -0.92 24.91
C THR A 439 -12.57 -1.15 25.07
N GLU A 440 -12.13 -1.45 26.27
CA GLU A 440 -10.72 -1.60 26.57
C GLU A 440 -10.45 -2.78 27.52
N CYS A 441 -9.21 -3.23 27.55
CA CYS A 441 -8.74 -4.18 28.53
C CYS A 441 -7.34 -3.82 29.01
N TRP A 442 -7.02 -4.22 30.22
CA TRP A 442 -5.76 -3.95 30.89
C TRP A 442 -5.05 -5.24 31.27
N TYR A 443 -3.76 -5.31 30.98
CA TYR A 443 -2.88 -6.32 31.55
C TYR A 443 -1.92 -5.63 32.53
N VAL A 444 -1.93 -6.04 33.79
CA VAL A 444 -1.12 -5.44 34.85
C VAL A 444 0.32 -5.91 34.69
N LEU A 445 1.19 -5.02 34.19
CA LEU A 445 2.62 -5.27 34.01
C LEU A 445 3.35 -5.28 35.34
N ASP A 446 2.99 -4.34 36.20
CA ASP A 446 3.53 -4.21 37.55
C ASP A 446 2.63 -3.30 38.40
N CYS A 447 2.65 -3.47 39.69
CA CYS A 447 1.95 -2.61 40.65
C CYS A 447 2.64 -2.60 42.02
N LYS A 448 2.54 -1.47 42.71
CA LYS A 448 3.07 -1.34 44.07
C LYS A 448 2.09 -1.88 45.08
N GLU A 449 2.40 -3.00 45.65
CA GLU A 449 1.54 -3.69 46.64
C GLU A 449 1.44 -2.93 47.99
N PRO A 450 0.25 -2.85 48.63
CA PRO A 450 -1.03 -3.34 48.12
C PRO A 450 -1.58 -2.43 47.05
N ALA A 451 -2.08 -2.99 45.94
CA ALA A 451 -2.60 -2.26 44.79
C ALA A 451 -4.10 -2.50 44.61
N SER A 452 -4.80 -1.48 44.09
CA SER A 452 -6.20 -1.57 43.72
C SER A 452 -6.48 -0.77 42.44
N LEU A 453 -7.59 -1.06 41.78
CA LEU A 453 -8.17 -0.26 40.70
C LEU A 453 -9.61 0.08 41.01
N VAL A 454 -10.10 1.18 40.45
CA VAL A 454 -11.54 1.49 40.50
C VAL A 454 -12.23 0.75 39.35
N ILE A 455 -13.15 -0.17 39.67
CA ILE A 455 -13.93 -0.93 38.68
C ILE A 455 -15.39 -0.98 39.12
N GLY A 456 -16.23 -0.15 38.51
CA GLY A 456 -17.64 -0.03 38.81
C GLY A 456 -17.98 0.90 39.97
N HIS A 457 -19.21 0.84 40.43
CA HIS A 457 -19.77 1.69 41.47
C HIS A 457 -20.80 0.93 42.32
N TYR A 458 -21.25 1.53 43.43
CA TYR A 458 -22.21 0.93 44.36
C TYR A 458 -23.66 1.37 44.15
N ALA A 459 -23.92 2.40 43.30
CA ALA A 459 -25.28 2.85 43.02
C ALA A 459 -26.13 1.73 42.39
N LYS A 460 -27.37 1.57 42.88
CA LYS A 460 -28.30 0.51 42.46
C LYS A 460 -29.32 1.00 41.45
N THR A 461 -29.65 2.33 41.46
CA THR A 461 -30.56 2.96 40.51
C THR A 461 -29.93 4.21 39.90
N LYS A 462 -30.52 4.71 38.80
CA LYS A 462 -30.07 5.97 38.17
C LYS A 462 -30.25 7.16 39.08
N GLU A 463 -31.31 7.19 39.88
CA GLU A 463 -31.59 8.27 40.85
C GLU A 463 -30.51 8.30 41.92
N GLU A 464 -30.15 7.15 42.47
CA GLU A 464 -29.07 7.02 43.45
C GLU A 464 -27.70 7.43 42.84
N LEU A 465 -27.40 7.01 41.61
CA LEU A 465 -26.22 7.43 40.87
C LEU A 465 -26.15 8.97 40.76
N HIS A 466 -27.22 9.60 40.27
CA HIS A 466 -27.32 11.06 40.15
C HIS A 466 -27.13 11.77 41.48
N GLN A 467 -27.73 11.24 42.55
CA GLN A 467 -27.62 11.83 43.88
C GLN A 467 -26.17 11.73 44.42
N MET A 468 -25.54 10.56 44.33
CA MET A 468 -24.19 10.37 44.81
C MET A 468 -23.19 11.30 44.11
N ILE A 469 -23.30 11.44 42.77
CA ILE A 469 -22.45 12.32 41.98
C ILE A 469 -22.67 13.78 42.32
N LYS A 470 -23.95 14.21 42.43
CA LYS A 470 -24.35 15.59 42.77
C LYS A 470 -23.85 15.99 44.16
N GLU A 471 -23.89 15.07 45.11
CA GLU A 471 -23.42 15.27 46.49
C GLU A 471 -21.91 15.03 46.65
N LYS A 472 -21.18 14.68 45.56
CA LYS A 472 -19.76 14.37 45.55
C LYS A 472 -19.36 13.28 46.57
N ARG A 473 -20.21 12.29 46.76
CA ARG A 473 -19.98 11.15 47.69
C ARG A 473 -19.10 10.08 47.05
N TRP A 474 -17.90 10.48 46.64
CA TRP A 474 -17.01 9.61 45.84
C TRP A 474 -16.61 8.33 46.58
N SER A 475 -16.30 8.40 47.88
CA SER A 475 -15.95 7.23 48.72
C SER A 475 -17.07 6.19 48.82
N ASP A 476 -18.36 6.64 48.80
CA ASP A 476 -19.49 5.74 48.85
C ASP A 476 -19.90 5.25 47.45
N PHE A 477 -19.44 5.94 46.44
CA PHE A 477 -19.81 5.71 45.05
C PHE A 477 -18.91 4.70 44.35
N ILE A 478 -17.58 4.89 44.37
CA ILE A 478 -16.61 4.08 43.65
C ILE A 478 -16.40 2.71 44.30
N ARG A 479 -16.21 1.70 43.48
CA ARG A 479 -15.84 0.36 43.92
C ARG A 479 -14.37 0.09 43.58
N GLU A 480 -13.55 -0.05 44.63
CA GLU A 480 -12.17 -0.45 44.46
C GLU A 480 -12.03 -1.98 44.59
N ILE A 481 -11.17 -2.56 43.75
CA ILE A 481 -10.84 -3.98 43.74
C ILE A 481 -9.34 -4.17 43.88
N PRO A 482 -8.87 -5.14 44.67
CA PRO A 482 -7.45 -5.45 44.71
C PRO A 482 -6.99 -6.08 43.41
N ILE A 483 -5.76 -5.79 43.03
CA ILE A 483 -5.10 -6.34 41.83
C ILE A 483 -3.67 -6.76 42.13
N HIS A 484 -3.13 -7.62 41.26
CA HIS A 484 -1.77 -8.11 41.31
C HIS A 484 -1.12 -8.06 39.92
N LYS A 485 0.20 -8.10 39.88
CA LYS A 485 0.94 -8.27 38.64
C LYS A 485 0.45 -9.51 37.87
N GLY A 486 0.15 -9.36 36.59
CA GLY A 486 -0.31 -10.41 35.70
C GLY A 486 -1.84 -10.55 35.61
N ASP A 487 -2.60 -9.82 36.43
CA ASP A 487 -4.06 -9.78 36.29
C ASP A 487 -4.47 -9.16 34.95
N PHE A 488 -5.57 -9.67 34.39
CA PHE A 488 -6.20 -9.13 33.20
C PHE A 488 -7.58 -8.58 33.56
N ILE A 489 -7.87 -7.37 33.12
CA ILE A 489 -9.12 -6.66 33.44
C ILE A 489 -9.83 -6.23 32.15
N GLN A 490 -11.09 -6.60 32.01
CA GLN A 490 -11.97 -6.14 30.93
C GLN A 490 -12.82 -4.96 31.38
N ILE A 491 -12.78 -3.88 30.63
CA ILE A 491 -13.57 -2.66 30.83
C ILE A 491 -14.57 -2.50 29.68
N ASP A 492 -15.82 -2.86 29.95
CA ASP A 492 -16.90 -2.66 28.99
C ASP A 492 -17.36 -1.20 29.01
N PRO A 493 -17.87 -0.65 27.87
CA PRO A 493 -18.44 0.68 27.82
C PRO A 493 -19.53 0.89 28.90
N GLY A 494 -19.53 2.08 29.53
CA GLY A 494 -20.44 2.41 30.63
C GLY A 494 -19.95 1.95 32.00
N THR A 495 -18.78 1.32 32.09
CA THR A 495 -18.16 0.97 33.38
C THR A 495 -17.39 2.17 33.93
N VAL A 496 -17.71 2.60 35.15
CA VAL A 496 -16.90 3.59 35.89
C VAL A 496 -15.58 2.95 36.29
N HIS A 497 -14.45 3.59 35.98
CA HIS A 497 -13.14 3.01 36.25
C HIS A 497 -12.06 4.07 36.47
N ALA A 498 -10.96 3.67 37.09
CA ALA A 498 -9.73 4.46 37.15
C ALA A 498 -8.53 3.55 37.49
N ILE A 499 -7.39 3.83 36.84
CA ILE A 499 -6.09 3.30 37.22
C ILE A 499 -5.57 4.11 38.41
N LYS A 500 -5.12 3.42 39.46
CA LYS A 500 -4.54 4.07 40.63
C LYS A 500 -3.04 4.18 40.55
N GLY A 501 -2.49 5.13 41.30
CA GLY A 501 -1.06 5.40 41.34
C GLY A 501 -0.23 4.19 41.77
N GLY A 502 0.93 4.02 41.18
CA GLY A 502 1.84 2.89 41.40
C GLY A 502 1.61 1.72 40.42
N CYS A 503 0.67 1.83 39.49
CA CYS A 503 0.38 0.79 38.48
C CYS A 503 1.10 1.08 37.16
N LEU A 504 1.59 0.00 36.53
CA LEU A 504 2.09 -0.02 35.16
C LEU A 504 1.22 -1.02 34.37
N ILE A 505 0.59 -0.56 33.30
CA ILE A 505 -0.45 -1.33 32.61
C ILE A 505 -0.22 -1.31 31.11
N LEU A 506 -0.41 -2.45 30.43
CA LEU A 506 -0.63 -2.50 28.99
C LEU A 506 -2.15 -2.45 28.75
N GLU A 507 -2.58 -1.44 28.02
CA GLU A 507 -3.97 -1.26 27.59
C GLU A 507 -4.11 -1.62 26.12
N THR A 508 -5.09 -2.45 25.80
CA THR A 508 -5.56 -2.68 24.43
C THR A 508 -7.01 -2.24 24.35
N GLN A 509 -7.33 -1.39 23.37
CA GLN A 509 -8.63 -0.73 23.25
C GLN A 509 -9.05 -0.55 21.79
N GLN A 510 -10.34 -0.21 21.57
CA GLN A 510 -10.77 0.37 20.31
C GLN A 510 -9.98 1.67 20.05
N ASN A 511 -9.77 2.01 18.77
CA ASN A 511 -9.02 3.22 18.38
C ASN A 511 -9.82 4.50 18.65
N SER A 512 -9.92 4.87 19.93
CA SER A 512 -10.67 6.01 20.46
C SER A 512 -9.95 6.60 21.66
N ASP A 513 -9.92 7.92 21.78
CA ASP A 513 -9.38 8.65 22.93
C ASP A 513 -10.47 9.33 23.77
N ILE A 514 -11.74 8.99 23.52
CA ILE A 514 -12.89 9.59 24.22
C ILE A 514 -12.88 9.18 25.68
N THR A 515 -12.83 10.20 26.55
CA THR A 515 -12.84 10.03 28.00
C THR A 515 -13.85 10.99 28.63
N TYR A 516 -14.89 10.44 29.24
CA TYR A 516 -15.82 11.24 30.05
C TYR A 516 -15.36 11.23 31.50
N ARG A 517 -14.76 12.32 31.88
CA ARG A 517 -14.19 12.53 33.22
C ARG A 517 -15.26 12.87 34.21
N LEU A 518 -15.42 12.01 35.23
CA LEU A 518 -16.44 12.17 36.26
C LEU A 518 -15.88 12.91 37.49
N TYR A 519 -14.64 12.60 37.89
CA TYR A 519 -13.95 13.23 39.00
C TYR A 519 -12.44 13.20 38.81
N ASP A 520 -11.74 14.27 39.13
CA ASP A 520 -10.31 14.41 38.94
C ASP A 520 -9.54 14.87 40.19
N TYR A 521 -10.07 14.57 41.39
CA TYR A 521 -9.47 14.89 42.67
C TYR A 521 -9.17 16.39 42.86
N ASP A 522 -9.94 17.26 42.19
CA ASP A 522 -9.77 18.71 42.15
C ASP A 522 -8.36 19.19 41.72
N ARG A 523 -7.61 18.37 40.97
CA ARG A 523 -6.27 18.65 40.47
C ARG A 523 -6.28 19.75 39.42
N LEU A 524 -5.17 20.49 39.38
CA LEU A 524 -4.97 21.55 38.39
C LEU A 524 -3.99 21.07 37.29
N SER A 525 -4.36 21.31 36.06
CA SER A 525 -3.50 21.19 34.89
C SER A 525 -3.28 22.60 34.33
N ASN A 526 -2.03 23.06 34.27
CA ASN A 526 -1.70 24.43 33.84
C ASN A 526 -2.47 25.51 34.62
N GLY A 527 -2.65 25.33 35.95
CA GLY A 527 -3.33 26.26 36.84
C GLY A 527 -4.87 26.27 36.73
N LYS A 528 -5.47 25.36 35.98
CA LYS A 528 -6.92 25.22 35.84
C LYS A 528 -7.36 23.76 36.08
N PRO A 529 -8.55 23.54 36.70
CA PRO A 529 -9.08 22.20 36.77
C PRO A 529 -9.36 21.64 35.37
N ARG A 530 -9.14 20.34 35.18
CA ARG A 530 -9.52 19.66 33.93
C ARG A 530 -11.04 19.61 33.79
N GLU A 531 -11.53 19.66 32.57
CA GLU A 531 -12.96 19.59 32.28
C GLU A 531 -13.58 18.28 32.78
N LEU A 532 -14.74 18.38 33.41
CA LEU A 532 -15.56 17.24 33.83
C LEU A 532 -16.75 17.10 32.87
N HIS A 533 -17.06 15.89 32.48
CA HIS A 533 -18.09 15.56 31.50
C HIS A 533 -19.30 14.91 32.20
N ILE A 534 -19.81 15.53 33.26
CA ILE A 534 -20.83 14.94 34.18
C ILE A 534 -22.05 14.43 33.41
N GLN A 535 -22.65 15.28 32.54
CA GLN A 535 -23.88 14.87 31.84
C GLN A 535 -23.60 13.67 30.89
N LYS A 536 -22.58 13.74 30.05
CA LYS A 536 -22.23 12.62 29.17
C LYS A 536 -21.90 11.35 29.96
N SER A 537 -21.26 11.48 31.12
CA SER A 537 -21.00 10.34 32.03
C SER A 537 -22.32 9.71 32.52
N LEU A 538 -23.25 10.54 32.96
CA LEU A 538 -24.57 10.06 33.45
C LEU A 538 -25.38 9.37 32.35
N ASP A 539 -25.24 9.81 31.11
CA ASP A 539 -25.92 9.22 29.94
C ASP A 539 -25.44 7.80 29.66
N VAL A 540 -24.15 7.53 29.85
CA VAL A 540 -23.52 6.26 29.44
C VAL A 540 -23.26 5.26 30.57
N ILE A 541 -23.22 5.71 31.85
CA ILE A 541 -22.97 4.81 32.98
C ILE A 541 -24.05 3.74 33.08
N LYS A 542 -23.65 2.48 33.13
CA LYS A 542 -24.55 1.33 33.32
C LYS A 542 -24.86 1.13 34.78
N VAL A 543 -26.17 1.08 35.12
CA VAL A 543 -26.67 0.88 36.49
C VAL A 543 -27.62 -0.31 36.51
N PRO A 544 -27.44 -1.27 37.44
CA PRO A 544 -26.34 -1.41 38.37
C PRO A 544 -25.02 -1.74 37.67
N ALA A 545 -23.89 -1.47 38.31
CA ALA A 545 -22.58 -1.86 37.78
C ALA A 545 -22.44 -3.39 37.68
N LYS A 546 -21.72 -3.86 36.66
CA LYS A 546 -21.31 -5.27 36.52
C LYS A 546 -20.55 -5.73 37.76
N ARG A 547 -20.65 -7.01 38.12
CA ARG A 547 -19.89 -7.56 39.25
C ARG A 547 -18.39 -7.51 38.95
N ALA A 548 -17.56 -7.27 39.93
CA ALA A 548 -16.12 -7.18 39.78
C ALA A 548 -15.49 -8.47 39.22
N GLU A 549 -15.99 -9.62 39.71
CA GLU A 549 -15.49 -10.94 39.30
C GLU A 549 -15.71 -11.24 37.83
N ASP A 550 -16.70 -10.59 37.21
CA ASP A 550 -16.98 -10.73 35.76
C ASP A 550 -16.06 -9.87 34.89
N SER A 551 -15.26 -8.98 35.48
CA SER A 551 -14.32 -8.09 34.79
C SER A 551 -12.86 -8.46 35.00
N VAL A 552 -12.51 -9.23 36.02
CA VAL A 552 -11.13 -9.54 36.39
C VAL A 552 -10.83 -11.02 36.20
N LEU A 553 -9.80 -11.31 35.42
CA LEU A 553 -9.19 -12.62 35.32
C LEU A 553 -7.86 -12.59 36.10
N ALA A 554 -7.83 -13.28 37.22
CA ALA A 554 -6.64 -13.34 38.06
C ALA A 554 -5.43 -13.90 37.31
N ALA A 555 -4.25 -13.42 37.67
CA ALA A 555 -2.98 -13.89 37.11
C ALA A 555 -2.84 -15.40 37.25
N ARG A 556 -2.38 -16.04 36.19
CA ARG A 556 -2.10 -17.49 36.17
C ARG A 556 -0.90 -17.79 35.29
N GLU A 557 -0.23 -18.87 35.62
CA GLU A 557 0.81 -19.41 34.76
C GLU A 557 0.19 -19.87 33.44
N VAL A 558 0.82 -19.49 32.33
CA VAL A 558 0.44 -19.93 30.99
C VAL A 558 1.46 -20.94 30.47
N PRO A 559 1.06 -21.86 29.58
CA PRO A 559 2.00 -22.80 28.95
C PRO A 559 3.11 -22.05 28.21
N LYS A 560 4.36 -22.46 28.38
CA LYS A 560 5.50 -21.92 27.61
C LYS A 560 5.40 -22.31 26.14
N ASN A 561 5.88 -21.41 25.28
CA ASN A 561 5.95 -21.64 23.83
C ASN A 561 4.59 -21.96 23.18
N GLN A 562 3.52 -21.46 23.78
CA GLN A 562 2.15 -21.61 23.26
C GLN A 562 1.41 -20.29 23.36
N LEU A 563 0.74 -19.91 22.29
CA LEU A 563 -0.16 -18.76 22.26
C LEU A 563 -1.40 -19.09 23.11
N TYR A 564 -1.52 -18.43 24.27
CA TYR A 564 -2.59 -18.70 25.23
C TYR A 564 -3.61 -17.56 25.21
N GLN A 565 -4.86 -17.87 24.85
CA GLN A 565 -5.92 -16.87 24.81
C GLN A 565 -6.34 -16.46 26.22
N LEU A 566 -6.18 -15.16 26.54
CA LEU A 566 -6.64 -14.54 27.78
C LEU A 566 -8.11 -14.13 27.69
N TYR A 567 -8.47 -13.47 26.57
CA TYR A 567 -9.81 -12.91 26.41
C TYR A 567 -10.19 -12.75 24.94
N GLN A 568 -11.50 -12.71 24.67
CA GLN A 568 -12.07 -12.41 23.36
C GLN A 568 -13.40 -11.67 23.52
N CYS A 569 -13.61 -10.65 22.69
CA CYS A 569 -14.88 -9.96 22.49
C CYS A 569 -15.06 -9.58 21.01
N ASP A 570 -16.11 -8.86 20.68
CA ASP A 570 -16.42 -8.42 19.30
C ASP A 570 -15.33 -7.51 18.70
N TYR A 571 -14.53 -6.86 19.54
CA TYR A 571 -13.55 -5.86 19.11
C TYR A 571 -12.14 -6.41 19.00
N TYR A 572 -11.75 -7.34 19.89
CA TYR A 572 -10.40 -7.89 19.95
C TYR A 572 -10.33 -9.29 20.54
N LYS A 573 -9.24 -9.99 20.17
CA LYS A 573 -8.75 -11.20 20.82
C LYS A 573 -7.40 -10.88 21.47
N ILE A 574 -7.20 -11.28 22.71
CA ILE A 574 -5.98 -11.04 23.48
C ILE A 574 -5.36 -12.37 23.88
N PHE A 575 -4.08 -12.51 23.58
CA PHE A 575 -3.30 -13.68 23.93
C PHE A 575 -2.06 -13.28 24.72
N LYS A 576 -1.58 -14.20 25.55
CA LYS A 576 -0.27 -14.14 26.17
C LYS A 576 0.63 -15.20 25.57
N LEU A 577 1.90 -14.85 25.37
CA LEU A 577 2.93 -15.73 24.85
C LEU A 577 4.19 -15.60 25.70
N ASP A 578 4.52 -16.66 26.43
CA ASP A 578 5.77 -16.79 27.20
C ASP A 578 6.71 -17.71 26.43
N VAL A 579 7.75 -17.15 25.79
CA VAL A 579 8.75 -17.90 25.04
C VAL A 579 9.94 -18.23 25.93
N GLU A 580 10.35 -19.50 25.91
CA GLU A 580 11.60 -19.98 26.51
C GLU A 580 12.27 -20.95 25.53
N GLY A 581 13.37 -20.51 24.92
CA GLY A 581 14.02 -21.21 23.82
C GLY A 581 13.51 -20.79 22.47
N GLU A 582 12.68 -21.56 21.80
CA GLU A 582 12.16 -21.30 20.45
C GLU A 582 10.71 -21.74 20.30
N VAL A 583 9.91 -20.95 19.58
CA VAL A 583 8.55 -21.29 19.19
C VAL A 583 8.29 -20.92 17.74
N TRP A 584 7.54 -21.77 17.04
CA TRP A 584 7.02 -21.51 15.71
C TRP A 584 5.52 -21.25 15.79
N LEU A 585 5.09 -20.15 15.21
CA LEU A 585 3.69 -19.74 15.14
C LEU A 585 3.28 -19.54 13.68
N GLU A 586 1.98 -19.50 13.45
CA GLU A 586 1.41 -19.24 12.13
C GLU A 586 0.45 -18.06 12.18
N GLN A 587 0.61 -17.12 11.23
CA GLN A 587 -0.22 -15.93 11.13
C GLN A 587 -1.42 -16.22 10.23
N ASN A 588 -2.60 -16.39 10.83
CA ASN A 588 -3.87 -16.67 10.14
C ASN A 588 -4.94 -15.58 10.38
N GLU A 589 -4.67 -14.64 11.29
CA GLU A 589 -5.57 -13.52 11.61
C GLU A 589 -5.41 -12.38 10.57
N PRO A 590 -6.30 -11.39 10.49
CA PRO A 590 -6.12 -10.24 9.61
C PRO A 590 -4.77 -9.53 9.82
N PHE A 591 -4.31 -9.44 11.05
CA PHE A 591 -2.97 -9.04 11.47
C PHE A 591 -2.77 -9.40 12.93
N LEU A 592 -1.52 -9.48 13.38
CA LEU A 592 -1.20 -9.61 14.80
C LEU A 592 -0.43 -8.37 15.26
N MET A 593 -0.83 -7.82 16.40
CA MET A 593 -0.10 -6.77 17.12
C MET A 593 0.62 -7.39 18.30
N LEU A 594 1.92 -7.18 18.41
CA LEU A 594 2.73 -7.75 19.48
C LEU A 594 3.42 -6.66 20.27
N SER A 595 3.38 -6.79 21.59
CA SER A 595 4.09 -5.93 22.54
C SER A 595 4.96 -6.77 23.45
N VAL A 596 6.26 -6.51 23.45
CA VAL A 596 7.22 -7.20 24.30
C VAL A 596 7.21 -6.59 25.71
N LEU A 597 6.76 -7.37 26.69
CA LEU A 597 6.59 -6.92 28.08
C LEU A 597 7.85 -7.11 28.92
N GLU A 598 8.52 -8.24 28.73
CA GLU A 598 9.72 -8.62 29.49
C GLU A 598 10.67 -9.43 28.62
N GLY A 599 11.98 -9.30 28.88
CA GLY A 599 13.02 -10.10 28.25
C GLY A 599 13.48 -9.59 26.91
N GLU A 600 14.25 -10.43 26.22
CA GLU A 600 14.84 -10.16 24.91
C GLU A 600 14.91 -11.42 24.06
N GLY A 601 14.97 -11.28 22.74
CA GLY A 601 15.03 -12.39 21.81
C GLY A 601 15.13 -11.95 20.37
N MET A 602 14.69 -12.83 19.48
CA MET A 602 14.63 -12.61 18.03
C MET A 602 13.26 -13.00 17.53
N ILE A 603 12.72 -12.22 16.59
CA ILE A 603 11.62 -12.64 15.73
C ILE A 603 12.16 -12.72 14.30
N GLU A 604 12.11 -13.91 13.70
CA GLU A 604 12.84 -14.21 12.47
C GLU A 604 14.32 -13.80 12.60
N ASN A 605 14.73 -12.73 11.92
CA ASN A 605 16.09 -12.20 11.95
C ASN A 605 16.21 -10.87 12.71
N ASP A 606 15.10 -10.34 13.22
CA ASP A 606 15.07 -9.07 13.93
C ASP A 606 15.17 -9.26 15.43
N SER A 607 15.99 -8.46 16.10
CA SER A 607 16.08 -8.45 17.55
C SER A 607 14.87 -7.77 18.17
N ILE A 608 14.34 -8.37 19.25
CA ILE A 608 13.24 -7.81 20.03
C ILE A 608 13.60 -7.75 21.50
N LYS A 609 13.13 -6.71 22.18
CA LYS A 609 13.36 -6.48 23.62
C LYS A 609 12.16 -5.81 24.27
N LYS A 610 12.15 -5.77 25.60
CA LYS A 610 11.12 -5.05 26.38
C LYS A 610 10.86 -3.66 25.80
N GLY A 611 9.60 -3.37 25.54
CA GLY A 611 9.14 -2.10 24.97
C GLY A 611 9.04 -2.07 23.45
N ASP A 612 9.44 -3.11 22.76
CA ASP A 612 9.21 -3.16 21.31
C ASP A 612 7.76 -3.50 20.99
N HIS A 613 7.23 -2.78 20.00
CA HIS A 613 5.89 -2.95 19.45
C HIS A 613 5.97 -3.18 17.96
N PHE A 614 5.27 -4.19 17.46
CA PHE A 614 5.30 -4.50 16.04
C PHE A 614 4.03 -5.21 15.58
N ILE A 615 3.80 -5.17 14.26
CA ILE A 615 2.68 -5.82 13.60
C ILE A 615 3.21 -6.90 12.66
N ILE A 616 2.61 -8.10 12.74
CA ILE A 616 2.80 -9.16 11.74
C ILE A 616 1.62 -9.07 10.77
N PRO A 617 1.88 -8.72 9.49
CA PRO A 617 0.84 -8.50 8.50
C PRO A 617 0.05 -9.75 8.14
N TYR A 618 -1.09 -9.55 7.48
CA TYR A 618 -1.90 -10.60 6.88
C TYR A 618 -1.08 -11.50 5.97
N ARG A 619 -1.35 -12.80 6.00
CA ARG A 619 -0.66 -13.82 5.18
C ARG A 619 0.87 -13.87 5.35
N TYR A 620 1.40 -13.36 6.46
CA TYR A 620 2.81 -13.52 6.76
C TYR A 620 3.23 -15.00 6.75
N GLY A 621 2.30 -15.88 7.16
CA GLY A 621 2.50 -17.32 7.27
C GLY A 621 3.25 -17.70 8.54
N ARG A 622 4.08 -18.75 8.44
CA ARG A 622 4.82 -19.28 9.59
C ARG A 622 6.00 -18.38 9.95
N PHE A 623 6.13 -18.06 11.24
CA PHE A 623 7.23 -17.26 11.78
C PHE A 623 7.75 -17.82 13.09
N ARG A 624 8.96 -17.43 13.43
CA ARG A 624 9.69 -17.94 14.59
C ARG A 624 10.00 -16.84 15.59
N ILE A 625 9.79 -17.14 16.89
CA ILE A 625 10.31 -16.33 17.99
C ILE A 625 11.28 -17.18 18.80
N LYS A 626 12.47 -16.62 19.09
CA LYS A 626 13.52 -17.29 19.86
C LYS A 626 14.04 -16.38 20.96
N GLY A 627 14.31 -16.92 22.15
CA GLY A 627 14.86 -16.17 23.28
C GLY A 627 14.13 -16.48 24.60
N LYS A 628 14.16 -15.52 25.50
CA LYS A 628 13.38 -15.53 26.74
C LYS A 628 12.57 -14.25 26.81
N VAL A 629 11.34 -14.29 26.30
CA VAL A 629 10.50 -13.11 26.17
C VAL A 629 9.05 -13.41 26.56
N CYS A 630 8.40 -12.42 27.16
CA CYS A 630 6.97 -12.41 27.44
C CYS A 630 6.31 -11.35 26.57
N LEU A 631 5.26 -11.74 25.85
CA LEU A 631 4.52 -10.86 24.95
C LEU A 631 3.01 -10.91 25.24
N ILE A 632 2.35 -9.78 25.03
CA ILE A 632 0.91 -9.76 24.72
C ILE A 632 0.76 -9.66 23.22
N VAL A 633 -0.10 -10.52 22.68
CA VAL A 633 -0.48 -10.57 21.27
C VAL A 633 -1.95 -10.22 21.16
N SER A 634 -2.29 -9.29 20.31
CA SER A 634 -3.67 -8.87 20.08
C SER A 634 -4.00 -8.83 18.60
N THR A 635 -5.27 -9.07 18.29
CA THR A 635 -5.83 -8.95 16.95
C THR A 635 -7.29 -8.50 17.03
N VAL A 636 -7.92 -8.22 15.90
CA VAL A 636 -9.33 -7.86 15.85
C VAL A 636 -10.23 -9.01 16.28
N GLY A 637 -11.36 -8.68 16.88
CA GLY A 637 -12.42 -9.63 17.21
C GLY A 637 -13.25 -10.04 16.00
N GLU A 638 -14.11 -11.03 16.22
CA GLU A 638 -15.09 -11.46 15.24
C GLU A 638 -16.42 -10.79 15.56
N ARG A 639 -16.73 -9.68 14.86
CA ARG A 639 -18.08 -9.10 14.93
C ARG A 639 -19.03 -10.04 14.19
N GLU A 640 -20.08 -10.50 14.86
CA GLU A 640 -21.19 -11.15 14.14
C GLU A 640 -21.66 -10.21 13.03
N LYS A 641 -21.76 -10.72 11.82
CA LYS A 641 -22.33 -9.98 10.68
C LYS A 641 -23.81 -9.74 10.98
N GLY A 642 -24.08 -8.73 11.79
CA GLY A 642 -25.42 -8.18 11.93
C GLY A 642 -25.81 -7.60 10.57
N GLU A 643 -27.04 -7.92 10.13
CA GLU A 643 -27.69 -7.37 8.95
C GLU A 643 -27.51 -5.84 8.94
N GLN A 644 -26.87 -5.34 7.88
CA GLN A 644 -26.80 -3.92 7.54
C GLN A 644 -28.04 -3.54 6.74
#